data_34ff8fbfccd346787f4f0189bf367cbe
#
_entry.id   34ff8fbfccd346787f4f0189bf367cbe
#
_cell.length_a   1.000
_cell.length_b   1.000
_cell.length_c   1.000
_cell.angle_alpha   90.00
_cell.angle_beta   90.00
_cell.angle_gamma   90.00
#
_symmetry.space_group_name_H-M   'P 1'
#
loop_
_entity.id
_entity.type
_entity.pdbx_description
1 polymer ?
#
loop_
_entity_poly.entity_id
_entity_poly.type
_entity_poly.pdbx_seq_one_letter_code
_entity_poly.pdbx_strand_id
1 'polypeptide(L)'
;MILGAGALVWSLNNAETGGFKVNPPPSVVSASNIGDGDKRQAQLLSQALTALQHAQDINPRSETKSIIEIVSALRGKQDLLPRKDHDPLLGLIKDAKQWVSPTGDYANTRHSALKQITTENAGKLQLAWQFSTGVLRGHEGAPLVVGDVMYLHTPFPNIVYALDLKDPDHKILWKYEPKQDPSVVPVMCCDTVNRGLAYGDGKIILAQADTTLVALDAKTGKQVWSVKNGDPAKGQTSTAAPHVFKDKVLVGIAGGEFGVRGHITAYNLADGKLAWRGYSMGPDADTLMDAEKTTHLGKAVGKDSGISTWQGDQWQTGGGTTWGWYSYDPELNLIYYGSGNPSTWNPKQRPGDNRWSMTVWARDLDTGKAKWVYQMTPHDEWDYDGINEMILADQQIGGSSRKTLVHFDRNGFGYTLDRVTGELLVAEKFDPAVNWATKVDMDKASATYGRPLVVDKYSTEKNGEDVNTQGVCPAALGVKDQQPASYDAATGLFLVPTNHVCMDYEPFRVSYTAGQPYVGATLEMFPAGRDKGETHTGNFIAWDAKTGKIVWSNKEQFSVWGGATSTDGGVTFYGTLEGYLKAVDTKTGKELYKYKTPSGIIGNVTTYETGGKQYVAVLSGVGGWAGIGLAAGLSKSNEGLGAVGNYASLANYTQLGGVLSVFALPNN
;
A
#
# COMPACT_ATOMS: atom_id res chain seq x y z
N MET A 1 1.99 -30.74 -16.35
CA MET A 1 3.10 -31.72 -16.21
C MET A 1 2.62 -33.05 -15.60
N ILE A 2 1.78 -33.06 -14.56
CA ILE A 2 1.23 -34.29 -13.94
C ILE A 2 0.29 -35.05 -14.88
N LEU A 3 -0.55 -34.34 -15.64
CA LEU A 3 -1.40 -34.93 -16.69
C LEU A 3 -0.58 -35.54 -17.84
N GLY A 4 0.60 -34.98 -18.14
CA GLY A 4 1.52 -35.52 -19.13
C GLY A 4 2.17 -36.83 -18.70
N ALA A 5 2.53 -36.97 -17.43
CA ALA A 5 3.16 -38.19 -16.92
C ALA A 5 2.16 -39.38 -16.87
N GLY A 6 0.93 -39.13 -16.47
CA GLY A 6 -0.14 -40.12 -16.47
C GLY A 6 -0.51 -40.60 -17.89
N ALA A 7 -0.58 -39.64 -18.84
CA ALA A 7 -0.84 -39.97 -20.25
C ALA A 7 0.36 -40.69 -20.91
N LEU A 8 1.58 -40.37 -20.50
CA LEU A 8 2.79 -41.04 -21.02
C LEU A 8 2.88 -42.51 -20.54
N VAL A 9 2.56 -42.75 -19.25
CA VAL A 9 2.48 -44.08 -18.67
C VAL A 9 1.40 -44.92 -19.36
N TRP A 10 0.25 -44.31 -19.64
CA TRP A 10 -0.85 -44.95 -20.38
C TRP A 10 -0.48 -45.27 -21.83
N SER A 11 0.20 -44.36 -22.52
CA SER A 11 0.63 -44.54 -23.91
C SER A 11 1.73 -45.60 -24.05
N LEU A 12 2.67 -45.66 -23.10
CA LEU A 12 3.73 -46.68 -23.09
C LEU A 12 3.22 -48.09 -22.81
N ASN A 13 2.21 -48.22 -21.92
CA ASN A 13 1.59 -49.50 -21.63
C ASN A 13 0.69 -50.02 -22.78
N ASN A 14 0.09 -49.14 -23.56
CA ASN A 14 -0.79 -49.52 -24.68
C ASN A 14 -0.05 -49.82 -25.99
N ALA A 15 1.17 -49.31 -26.14
CA ALA A 15 1.92 -49.48 -27.41
C ALA A 15 2.58 -50.87 -27.58
N GLU A 16 2.70 -51.72 -26.53
CA GLU A 16 3.54 -52.89 -26.58
C GLU A 16 3.03 -54.18 -25.91
N THR A 17 1.86 -54.16 -25.25
CA THR A 17 1.25 -55.38 -24.70
C THR A 17 0.13 -55.86 -25.59
N GLY A 18 0.46 -56.65 -26.60
CA GLY A 18 -0.53 -57.34 -27.41
C GLY A 18 -1.48 -58.16 -26.50
N GLY A 19 -2.64 -57.62 -26.20
CA GLY A 19 -3.79 -58.37 -25.69
C GLY A 19 -4.07 -58.43 -24.19
N PHE A 20 -3.35 -57.73 -23.31
CA PHE A 20 -3.73 -57.62 -21.89
C PHE A 20 -4.55 -56.38 -21.61
N LYS A 21 -5.82 -56.54 -21.22
CA LYS A 21 -6.65 -55.46 -20.67
C LYS A 21 -6.15 -55.13 -19.28
N VAL A 22 -5.37 -54.06 -19.16
CA VAL A 22 -5.08 -53.40 -17.89
C VAL A 22 -6.31 -52.52 -17.59
N ASN A 23 -7.00 -52.75 -16.45
CA ASN A 23 -8.04 -51.86 -16.01
C ASN A 23 -7.48 -50.44 -15.92
N PRO A 24 -8.22 -49.42 -16.43
CA PRO A 24 -7.75 -48.02 -16.29
C PRO A 24 -7.59 -47.72 -14.82
N PRO A 25 -6.60 -46.93 -14.42
CA PRO A 25 -6.49 -46.44 -13.07
C PRO A 25 -7.82 -45.76 -12.64
N PRO A 26 -8.23 -45.85 -11.38
CA PRO A 26 -9.50 -45.33 -10.93
C PRO A 26 -9.64 -43.87 -11.40
N SER A 27 -10.81 -43.59 -11.97
CA SER A 27 -11.16 -42.34 -12.63
C SER A 27 -10.61 -41.12 -11.93
N VAL A 28 -9.99 -40.23 -12.71
CA VAL A 28 -9.63 -38.87 -12.28
C VAL A 28 -10.88 -38.24 -11.66
N VAL A 29 -10.88 -38.12 -10.33
CA VAL A 29 -11.98 -37.49 -9.60
C VAL A 29 -12.02 -36.03 -10.00
N SER A 30 -13.21 -35.55 -10.37
CA SER A 30 -13.44 -34.18 -10.78
C SER A 30 -12.94 -33.16 -9.73
N ALA A 31 -12.51 -32.02 -10.22
CA ALA A 31 -11.84 -30.93 -9.47
C ALA A 31 -12.71 -30.19 -8.42
N SER A 32 -13.71 -30.82 -7.83
CA SER A 32 -14.68 -30.14 -6.94
C SER A 32 -14.41 -30.29 -5.44
N ASN A 33 -13.29 -30.92 -5.01
CA ASN A 33 -12.93 -31.05 -3.58
C ASN A 33 -11.44 -30.73 -3.35
N ILE A 34 -11.04 -29.48 -3.50
CA ILE A 34 -9.68 -29.00 -3.26
C ILE A 34 -9.63 -28.38 -1.84
N GLY A 35 -9.41 -29.22 -0.84
CA GLY A 35 -9.10 -28.79 0.54
C GLY A 35 -7.73 -29.24 1.05
N ASP A 36 -7.02 -30.13 0.34
CA ASP A 36 -5.73 -30.72 0.74
C ASP A 36 -4.79 -30.89 -0.47
N GLY A 37 -4.57 -29.84 -1.26
CA GLY A 37 -3.82 -29.87 -2.51
C GLY A 37 -2.43 -30.48 -2.38
N ASP A 38 -1.70 -30.19 -1.34
CA ASP A 38 -0.31 -30.63 -1.12
C ASP A 38 -0.19 -32.12 -0.80
N LYS A 39 -1.04 -32.63 0.08
CA LYS A 39 -1.05 -34.08 0.41
C LYS A 39 -1.47 -34.90 -0.78
N ARG A 40 -2.42 -34.40 -1.57
CA ARG A 40 -2.90 -35.08 -2.77
C ARG A 40 -1.85 -35.08 -3.88
N GLN A 41 -1.09 -33.99 -4.06
CA GLN A 41 0.01 -33.93 -5.03
C GLN A 41 1.15 -34.88 -4.66
N ALA A 42 1.52 -34.93 -3.37
CA ALA A 42 2.48 -35.91 -2.85
C ALA A 42 1.99 -37.35 -3.03
N GLN A 43 0.71 -37.60 -2.82
CA GLN A 43 0.08 -38.90 -3.03
C GLN A 43 0.09 -39.30 -4.51
N LEU A 44 -0.23 -38.39 -5.43
CA LEU A 44 -0.20 -38.64 -6.88
C LEU A 44 1.22 -38.90 -7.39
N LEU A 45 2.23 -38.16 -6.93
CA LEU A 45 3.63 -38.42 -7.25
C LEU A 45 4.10 -39.76 -6.69
N SER A 46 3.67 -40.16 -5.50
CA SER A 46 3.96 -41.44 -4.89
C SER A 46 3.31 -42.57 -5.68
N GLN A 47 2.06 -42.44 -6.10
CA GLN A 47 1.39 -43.44 -6.94
C GLN A 47 2.02 -43.59 -8.33
N ALA A 48 2.41 -42.46 -8.96
CA ALA A 48 3.10 -42.46 -10.23
C ALA A 48 4.47 -43.15 -10.12
N LEU A 49 5.21 -42.92 -9.05
CA LEU A 49 6.50 -43.54 -8.81
C LEU A 49 6.33 -45.08 -8.61
N THR A 50 5.35 -45.50 -7.83
CA THR A 50 5.04 -46.95 -7.60
C THR A 50 4.65 -47.63 -8.92
N ALA A 51 3.81 -46.96 -9.73
CA ALA A 51 3.42 -47.52 -11.03
C ALA A 51 4.59 -47.66 -12.00
N LEU A 52 5.50 -46.65 -12.02
CA LEU A 52 6.73 -46.70 -12.85
C LEU A 52 7.70 -47.77 -12.37
N GLN A 53 7.87 -47.92 -11.05
CA GLN A 53 8.70 -49.01 -10.50
C GLN A 53 8.14 -50.37 -10.85
N HIS A 54 6.83 -50.54 -10.74
CA HIS A 54 6.19 -51.80 -11.13
C HIS A 54 6.33 -52.09 -12.65
N ALA A 55 6.21 -51.07 -13.48
CA ALA A 55 6.46 -51.19 -14.93
C ALA A 55 7.92 -51.56 -15.24
N GLN A 56 8.89 -51.04 -14.47
CA GLN A 56 10.30 -51.35 -14.59
C GLN A 56 10.60 -52.81 -14.19
N ASP A 57 9.89 -53.30 -13.14
CA ASP A 57 10.04 -54.70 -12.69
C ASP A 57 9.49 -55.71 -13.72
N ILE A 58 8.44 -55.33 -14.45
CA ILE A 58 7.82 -56.18 -15.47
C ILE A 58 8.63 -56.16 -16.78
N ASN A 59 9.13 -54.98 -17.18
CA ASN A 59 9.88 -54.79 -18.41
C ASN A 59 10.97 -53.73 -18.25
N PRO A 60 12.20 -54.10 -17.84
CA PRO A 60 13.28 -53.15 -17.57
C PRO A 60 13.73 -52.44 -18.84
N ARG A 61 13.45 -51.16 -18.96
CA ARG A 61 13.90 -50.29 -20.04
C ARG A 61 14.68 -49.08 -19.49
N SER A 62 15.63 -48.60 -20.26
CA SER A 62 16.45 -47.44 -19.91
C SER A 62 15.59 -46.17 -19.72
N GLU A 63 14.58 -46.00 -20.58
CA GLU A 63 13.67 -44.86 -20.52
C GLU A 63 12.80 -44.83 -19.24
N THR A 64 12.31 -46.02 -18.81
CA THR A 64 11.53 -46.16 -17.58
C THR A 64 12.37 -45.82 -16.35
N LYS A 65 13.64 -46.27 -16.34
CA LYS A 65 14.60 -45.94 -15.29
C LYS A 65 14.84 -44.41 -15.21
N SER A 66 15.08 -43.76 -16.35
CA SER A 66 15.28 -42.31 -16.41
C SER A 66 14.05 -41.53 -15.94
N ILE A 67 12.83 -42.00 -16.25
CA ILE A 67 11.61 -41.39 -15.79
C ILE A 67 11.45 -41.56 -14.25
N ILE A 68 11.80 -42.72 -13.71
CA ILE A 68 11.81 -42.97 -12.25
C ILE A 68 12.76 -42.00 -11.54
N GLU A 69 13.96 -41.79 -12.08
CA GLU A 69 14.95 -40.86 -11.55
C GLU A 69 14.44 -39.43 -11.57
N ILE A 70 13.81 -38.99 -12.67
CA ILE A 70 13.20 -37.66 -12.78
C ILE A 70 12.04 -37.48 -11.79
N VAL A 71 11.14 -38.46 -11.69
CA VAL A 71 10.00 -38.39 -10.76
C VAL A 71 10.45 -38.38 -9.30
N SER A 72 11.50 -39.18 -8.99
CA SER A 72 12.12 -39.24 -7.66
C SER A 72 12.81 -37.91 -7.31
N ALA A 73 13.51 -37.30 -8.27
CA ALA A 73 14.14 -36.01 -8.11
C ALA A 73 13.08 -34.89 -7.93
N LEU A 74 11.97 -34.95 -8.64
CA LEU A 74 10.82 -34.03 -8.47
C LEU A 74 10.14 -34.20 -7.11
N ARG A 75 10.00 -35.44 -6.62
CA ARG A 75 9.48 -35.71 -5.28
C ARG A 75 10.37 -35.15 -4.19
N GLY A 76 11.70 -35.27 -4.31
CA GLY A 76 12.68 -34.69 -3.39
C GLY A 76 12.77 -33.17 -3.44
N LYS A 77 12.25 -32.54 -4.51
CA LYS A 77 12.21 -31.08 -4.72
C LYS A 77 10.78 -30.52 -4.64
N GLN A 78 9.83 -31.26 -4.11
CA GLN A 78 8.43 -30.87 -4.05
C GLN A 78 8.24 -29.52 -3.33
N ASP A 79 9.07 -29.23 -2.33
CA ASP A 79 9.07 -27.96 -1.61
C ASP A 79 9.70 -26.80 -2.40
N LEU A 80 10.38 -27.09 -3.53
CA LEU A 80 11.03 -26.10 -4.39
C LEU A 80 10.22 -25.77 -5.66
N LEU A 81 9.12 -26.48 -5.92
CA LEU A 81 8.24 -26.16 -7.05
C LEU A 81 7.34 -24.98 -6.64
N PRO A 82 7.19 -23.96 -7.49
CA PRO A 82 6.24 -22.89 -7.23
C PRO A 82 4.84 -23.50 -7.11
N ARG A 83 4.27 -23.46 -5.92
CA ARG A 83 2.92 -23.94 -5.66
C ARG A 83 1.96 -22.89 -6.18
N LYS A 84 1.18 -23.19 -7.21
CA LYS A 84 0.23 -22.24 -7.81
C LYS A 84 -0.75 -21.67 -6.82
N ASP A 85 -1.02 -22.39 -5.71
CA ASP A 85 -1.95 -22.00 -4.66
C ASP A 85 -1.26 -21.75 -3.31
N HIS A 86 0.08 -21.68 -3.29
CA HIS A 86 0.84 -21.40 -2.06
C HIS A 86 0.77 -19.91 -1.75
N ASP A 87 0.17 -19.59 -0.61
CA ASP A 87 0.16 -18.25 -0.03
C ASP A 87 0.94 -18.27 1.31
N PRO A 88 2.18 -17.76 1.33
CA PRO A 88 3.03 -17.86 2.51
C PRO A 88 2.57 -17.01 3.69
N LEU A 89 1.63 -16.09 3.48
CA LEU A 89 1.14 -15.18 4.51
C LEU A 89 -0.25 -15.50 5.04
N LEU A 90 -1.10 -16.17 4.23
CA LEU A 90 -2.52 -16.32 4.56
C LEU A 90 -2.79 -16.96 5.93
N GLY A 91 -1.96 -17.92 6.34
CA GLY A 91 -2.04 -18.53 7.66
C GLY A 91 -1.56 -17.60 8.78
N LEU A 92 -0.50 -16.83 8.52
CA LEU A 92 0.10 -15.92 9.51
C LEU A 92 -0.76 -14.67 9.74
N ILE A 93 -1.38 -14.13 8.69
CA ILE A 93 -2.29 -12.96 8.78
C ILE A 93 -3.49 -13.26 9.68
N LYS A 94 -3.95 -14.51 9.73
CA LYS A 94 -5.08 -14.92 10.57
C LYS A 94 -4.72 -15.05 12.05
N ASP A 95 -3.42 -15.10 12.39
CA ASP A 95 -2.97 -15.13 13.77
C ASP A 95 -2.84 -13.70 14.31
N ALA A 96 -3.84 -13.28 15.10
CA ALA A 96 -3.90 -11.94 15.68
C ALA A 96 -2.70 -11.58 16.58
N LYS A 97 -1.91 -12.57 17.02
CA LYS A 97 -0.72 -12.34 17.85
C LYS A 97 0.43 -11.70 17.06
N GLN A 98 0.35 -11.72 15.74
CA GLN A 98 1.38 -11.27 14.82
C GLN A 98 0.91 -10.04 14.02
N TRP A 99 1.88 -9.35 13.39
CA TRP A 99 1.63 -8.28 12.44
C TRP A 99 2.58 -8.45 11.26
N VAL A 100 2.23 -9.34 10.34
CA VAL A 100 3.14 -9.86 9.31
C VAL A 100 3.13 -9.12 7.99
N SER A 101 2.20 -8.18 7.82
CA SER A 101 2.09 -7.32 6.64
C SER A 101 2.20 -5.84 7.04
N PRO A 102 2.74 -4.95 6.21
CA PRO A 102 2.79 -3.52 6.51
C PRO A 102 1.41 -2.90 6.72
N THR A 103 0.36 -3.56 6.22
CA THR A 103 -1.05 -3.12 6.30
C THR A 103 -1.88 -3.95 7.30
N GLY A 104 -1.26 -4.85 8.05
CA GLY A 104 -1.93 -5.82 8.93
C GLY A 104 -2.46 -7.02 8.15
N ASP A 105 -3.27 -6.80 7.14
CA ASP A 105 -3.86 -7.84 6.29
C ASP A 105 -3.85 -7.46 4.80
N TYR A 106 -4.37 -8.34 3.95
CA TYR A 106 -4.47 -8.12 2.50
C TYR A 106 -5.53 -7.07 2.11
N ALA A 107 -6.49 -6.84 2.96
CA ALA A 107 -7.60 -5.91 2.73
C ALA A 107 -7.30 -4.48 3.18
N ASN A 108 -6.10 -4.21 3.73
CA ASN A 108 -5.71 -2.92 4.31
C ASN A 108 -6.59 -2.48 5.49
N THR A 109 -7.18 -3.42 6.25
CA THR A 109 -8.10 -3.04 7.34
C THR A 109 -7.38 -2.40 8.51
N ARG A 110 -6.09 -2.73 8.74
CA ARG A 110 -5.33 -2.29 9.92
C ARG A 110 -6.10 -2.52 11.22
N HIS A 111 -6.78 -3.66 11.26
CA HIS A 111 -7.58 -4.13 12.39
C HIS A 111 -6.94 -5.35 13.01
N SER A 112 -6.92 -5.43 14.32
CA SER A 112 -6.44 -6.59 15.08
C SER A 112 -7.55 -7.22 15.90
N ALA A 113 -7.67 -8.55 15.85
CA ALA A 113 -8.61 -9.30 16.69
C ALA A 113 -8.15 -9.42 18.16
N LEU A 114 -7.05 -8.77 18.57
CA LEU A 114 -6.64 -8.70 19.97
C LEU A 114 -7.62 -7.83 20.78
N LYS A 115 -7.90 -8.24 22.02
CA LYS A 115 -8.92 -7.62 22.88
C LYS A 115 -8.56 -7.57 24.37
N GLN A 116 -7.29 -7.70 24.73
CA GLN A 116 -6.87 -7.48 26.11
C GLN A 116 -6.95 -6.01 26.52
N ILE A 117 -6.63 -5.10 25.58
CA ILE A 117 -6.78 -3.67 25.78
C ILE A 117 -8.17 -3.28 25.32
N THR A 118 -8.98 -2.82 26.28
CA THR A 118 -10.41 -2.49 26.08
C THR A 118 -10.67 -1.01 26.38
N THR A 119 -11.90 -0.57 26.11
CA THR A 119 -12.35 0.80 26.45
C THR A 119 -12.29 1.10 27.96
N GLU A 120 -12.39 0.05 28.82
CA GLU A 120 -12.36 0.20 30.28
C GLU A 120 -10.95 0.27 30.86
N ASN A 121 -9.94 -0.28 30.15
CA ASN A 121 -8.59 -0.40 30.68
C ASN A 121 -7.50 0.32 29.86
N ALA A 122 -7.79 0.81 28.67
CA ALA A 122 -6.83 1.50 27.80
C ALA A 122 -6.15 2.70 28.52
N GLY A 123 -6.88 3.38 29.43
CA GLY A 123 -6.32 4.46 30.25
C GLY A 123 -5.21 4.02 31.23
N LYS A 124 -5.01 2.72 31.43
CA LYS A 124 -3.97 2.13 32.28
C LYS A 124 -2.70 1.74 31.52
N LEU A 125 -2.65 1.96 30.22
CA LEU A 125 -1.48 1.66 29.40
C LEU A 125 -0.22 2.37 29.96
N GLN A 126 0.88 1.65 29.96
CA GLN A 126 2.19 2.14 30.40
C GLN A 126 3.24 1.83 29.34
N LEU A 127 4.27 2.68 29.27
CA LEU A 127 5.45 2.39 28.49
C LEU A 127 6.12 1.12 29.04
N ALA A 128 6.23 0.10 28.21
CA ALA A 128 6.86 -1.17 28.58
C ALA A 128 8.37 -1.13 28.28
N TRP A 129 8.75 -0.70 27.08
CA TRP A 129 10.15 -0.56 26.68
C TRP A 129 10.28 0.38 25.47
N GLN A 130 11.52 0.76 25.17
CA GLN A 130 11.86 1.61 24.02
C GLN A 130 13.11 1.09 23.30
N PHE A 131 13.21 1.41 22.02
CA PHE A 131 14.40 1.13 21.21
C PHE A 131 14.74 2.35 20.33
N SER A 132 16.00 2.81 20.37
CA SER A 132 16.48 3.88 19.50
C SER A 132 16.93 3.32 18.15
N THR A 133 16.39 3.85 17.06
CA THR A 133 16.77 3.43 15.70
C THR A 133 18.12 4.00 15.27
N GLY A 134 18.61 5.04 15.94
CA GLY A 134 19.85 5.75 15.59
C GLY A 134 19.72 6.70 14.39
N VAL A 135 18.52 6.91 13.87
CA VAL A 135 18.26 7.81 12.72
C VAL A 135 17.25 8.90 13.12
N LEU A 136 17.67 10.16 13.01
CA LEU A 136 16.87 11.33 13.38
C LEU A 136 16.17 11.92 12.15
N ARG A 137 15.16 11.22 11.64
CA ARG A 137 14.37 11.57 10.44
C ARG A 137 12.95 11.01 10.55
N GLY A 138 12.11 11.31 9.57
CA GLY A 138 10.72 10.90 9.50
C GLY A 138 10.51 9.38 9.42
N HIS A 139 9.93 8.78 10.45
CA HIS A 139 9.61 7.35 10.53
C HIS A 139 8.14 7.12 10.17
N GLU A 140 7.83 6.91 8.89
CA GLU A 140 6.45 6.70 8.39
C GLU A 140 5.96 5.25 8.47
N GLY A 141 6.82 4.31 8.76
CA GLY A 141 6.46 2.89 8.82
C GLY A 141 5.99 2.42 10.19
N ALA A 142 5.78 1.12 10.28
CA ALA A 142 5.49 0.38 11.50
C ALA A 142 6.35 -0.87 11.57
N PRO A 143 6.63 -1.41 12.77
CA PRO A 143 7.31 -2.69 12.90
C PRO A 143 6.43 -3.83 12.37
N LEU A 144 7.07 -4.87 11.79
CA LEU A 144 6.46 -6.17 11.60
C LEU A 144 6.75 -7.05 12.81
N VAL A 145 5.81 -7.94 13.13
CA VAL A 145 6.00 -8.98 14.15
C VAL A 145 5.67 -10.32 13.53
N VAL A 146 6.66 -11.21 13.47
CA VAL A 146 6.54 -12.56 12.92
C VAL A 146 7.05 -13.55 13.97
N GLY A 147 6.12 -14.31 14.56
CA GLY A 147 6.43 -15.11 15.74
C GLY A 147 6.95 -14.23 16.88
N ASP A 148 8.12 -14.56 17.41
CA ASP A 148 8.74 -13.84 18.52
C ASP A 148 9.83 -12.84 18.07
N VAL A 149 9.81 -12.44 16.80
CA VAL A 149 10.78 -11.48 16.25
C VAL A 149 10.06 -10.24 15.73
N MET A 150 10.54 -9.08 16.17
CA MET A 150 10.11 -7.80 15.63
C MET A 150 11.14 -7.28 14.62
N TYR A 151 10.67 -6.89 13.45
CA TYR A 151 11.49 -6.30 12.40
C TYR A 151 11.17 -4.82 12.28
N LEU A 152 12.22 -3.99 12.40
CA LEU A 152 12.16 -2.53 12.30
C LEU A 152 12.93 -2.07 11.09
N HIS A 153 12.51 -0.97 10.51
CA HIS A 153 13.27 -0.27 9.46
C HIS A 153 13.38 1.21 9.81
N THR A 154 14.32 1.89 9.15
CA THR A 154 14.49 3.34 9.26
C THR A 154 14.19 4.04 7.94
N PRO A 155 13.92 5.35 7.95
CA PRO A 155 14.12 6.18 6.76
C PRO A 155 15.55 6.02 6.23
N PHE A 156 15.94 6.72 5.16
CA PHE A 156 17.33 6.67 4.71
C PHE A 156 18.29 6.78 5.92
N PRO A 157 19.30 5.90 6.05
CA PRO A 157 19.84 4.97 5.04
C PRO A 157 19.15 3.58 4.97
N ASN A 158 17.92 3.40 5.47
CA ASN A 158 17.11 2.19 5.39
C ASN A 158 17.71 0.99 6.16
N ILE A 159 18.14 1.24 7.38
CA ILE A 159 18.63 0.18 8.28
C ILE A 159 17.46 -0.73 8.66
N VAL A 160 17.71 -2.04 8.73
CA VAL A 160 16.76 -3.02 9.25
C VAL A 160 17.33 -3.69 10.49
N TYR A 161 16.52 -3.80 11.53
CA TYR A 161 16.81 -4.51 12.77
C TYR A 161 15.85 -5.68 12.96
N ALA A 162 16.34 -6.80 13.45
CA ALA A 162 15.51 -7.86 14.02
C ALA A 162 15.75 -7.92 15.53
N LEU A 163 14.68 -7.80 16.31
CA LEU A 163 14.70 -7.81 17.77
C LEU A 163 14.04 -9.08 18.31
N ASP A 164 14.65 -9.69 19.32
CA ASP A 164 14.11 -10.84 20.04
C ASP A 164 13.07 -10.39 21.08
N LEU A 165 11.80 -10.70 20.87
CA LEU A 165 10.72 -10.32 21.78
C LEU A 165 10.65 -11.20 23.05
N LYS A 166 11.37 -12.35 23.09
CA LYS A 166 11.49 -13.20 24.28
C LYS A 166 12.63 -12.80 25.19
N ASP A 167 13.62 -12.13 24.65
CA ASP A 167 14.74 -11.61 25.45
C ASP A 167 14.27 -10.39 26.25
N PRO A 168 14.47 -10.34 27.59
CA PRO A 168 13.99 -9.22 28.41
C PRO A 168 14.61 -7.87 28.04
N ASP A 169 15.80 -7.86 27.44
CA ASP A 169 16.48 -6.67 26.94
C ASP A 169 16.19 -6.41 25.45
N HIS A 170 15.34 -7.25 24.81
CA HIS A 170 14.98 -7.16 23.40
C HIS A 170 16.20 -7.05 22.47
N LYS A 171 17.18 -7.94 22.69
CA LYS A 171 18.46 -7.90 21.97
C LYS A 171 18.30 -7.92 20.46
N ILE A 172 19.24 -7.26 19.78
CA ILE A 172 19.34 -7.28 18.32
C ILE A 172 19.86 -8.67 17.91
N LEU A 173 19.02 -9.43 17.17
CA LEU A 173 19.40 -10.70 16.57
C LEU A 173 20.33 -10.48 15.37
N TRP A 174 19.98 -9.50 14.53
CA TRP A 174 20.79 -9.05 13.42
C TRP A 174 20.42 -7.62 13.02
N LYS A 175 21.35 -6.97 12.31
CA LYS A 175 21.20 -5.64 11.71
C LYS A 175 21.64 -5.73 10.25
N TYR A 176 20.86 -5.17 9.35
CA TYR A 176 21.23 -4.94 7.95
C TYR A 176 21.36 -3.44 7.72
N GLU A 177 22.50 -3.01 7.20
CA GLU A 177 22.80 -1.61 6.91
C GLU A 177 23.26 -1.48 5.45
N PRO A 178 22.34 -1.07 4.53
CA PRO A 178 22.67 -0.98 3.12
C PRO A 178 23.66 0.18 2.86
N LYS A 179 24.56 -0.05 1.91
CA LYS A 179 25.42 1.01 1.39
C LYS A 179 24.72 1.66 0.20
N GLN A 180 24.20 2.85 0.41
CA GLN A 180 23.55 3.64 -0.63
C GLN A 180 24.33 4.92 -0.88
N ASP A 181 24.30 5.41 -2.14
CA ASP A 181 24.87 6.71 -2.48
C ASP A 181 23.98 7.83 -1.91
N PRO A 182 24.50 8.75 -1.06
CA PRO A 182 23.72 9.86 -0.54
C PRO A 182 23.16 10.81 -1.60
N SER A 183 23.64 10.76 -2.84
CA SER A 183 23.11 11.53 -3.96
C SER A 183 21.64 11.22 -4.29
N VAL A 184 21.08 10.12 -3.75
CA VAL A 184 19.65 9.84 -3.83
C VAL A 184 18.80 10.80 -3.00
N VAL A 185 19.34 11.35 -1.91
CA VAL A 185 18.58 12.19 -0.97
C VAL A 185 17.98 13.44 -1.64
N PRO A 186 18.70 14.22 -2.47
CA PRO A 186 18.13 15.37 -3.15
C PRO A 186 17.00 15.08 -4.14
N VAL A 187 16.87 13.84 -4.62
CA VAL A 187 15.77 13.42 -5.52
C VAL A 187 14.64 12.70 -4.81
N MET A 188 14.68 12.62 -3.48
CA MET A 188 13.54 12.18 -2.66
C MET A 188 12.66 13.39 -2.33
N CYS A 189 11.46 13.45 -2.86
CA CYS A 189 10.48 14.44 -2.45
C CYS A 189 10.10 14.24 -0.98
N CYS A 190 9.86 15.34 -0.29
CA CYS A 190 9.07 15.33 0.94
C CYS A 190 9.69 14.51 2.09
N ASP A 191 11.02 14.56 2.27
CA ASP A 191 11.84 13.82 3.23
C ASP A 191 12.25 12.41 2.76
N THR A 192 13.17 11.80 3.49
CA THR A 192 13.82 10.51 3.17
C THR A 192 13.08 9.31 3.75
N VAL A 193 11.76 9.38 3.77
CA VAL A 193 10.89 8.40 4.44
C VAL A 193 10.91 7.01 3.78
N ASN A 194 10.56 6.01 4.58
CA ASN A 194 10.29 4.64 4.14
C ASN A 194 9.07 4.12 4.90
N ARG A 195 8.08 3.54 4.19
CA ARG A 195 6.78 3.20 4.77
C ARG A 195 6.68 1.78 5.28
N GLY A 196 7.69 0.93 5.08
CA GLY A 196 7.63 -0.39 5.70
C GLY A 196 8.43 -1.48 5.04
N LEU A 197 8.42 -2.60 5.73
CA LEU A 197 8.94 -3.90 5.29
C LEU A 197 7.77 -4.79 4.87
N ALA A 198 8.06 -5.81 4.06
CA ALA A 198 7.17 -6.95 3.87
C ALA A 198 7.84 -8.24 4.34
N TYR A 199 7.02 -9.21 4.70
CA TYR A 199 7.46 -10.57 5.02
C TYR A 199 6.83 -11.56 4.06
N GLY A 200 7.56 -12.60 3.69
CA GLY A 200 7.04 -13.72 2.93
C GLY A 200 8.04 -14.85 2.80
N ASP A 201 7.59 -16.05 3.06
CA ASP A 201 8.38 -17.29 2.89
C ASP A 201 9.79 -17.19 3.52
N GLY A 202 9.85 -16.75 4.79
CA GLY A 202 11.11 -16.63 5.54
C GLY A 202 12.02 -15.49 5.08
N LYS A 203 11.51 -14.53 4.33
CA LYS A 203 12.27 -13.36 3.83
C LYS A 203 11.67 -12.07 4.35
N ILE A 204 12.53 -11.10 4.68
CA ILE A 204 12.18 -9.69 4.89
C ILE A 204 12.51 -8.94 3.61
N ILE A 205 11.54 -8.22 3.08
CA ILE A 205 11.68 -7.46 1.84
C ILE A 205 11.73 -5.97 2.18
N LEU A 206 12.74 -5.29 1.66
CA LEU A 206 12.96 -3.85 1.82
C LEU A 206 13.09 -3.18 0.45
N ALA A 207 12.36 -2.10 0.22
CA ALA A 207 12.59 -1.19 -0.89
C ALA A 207 13.48 -0.03 -0.39
N GLN A 208 14.72 0.02 -0.86
CA GLN A 208 15.67 1.07 -0.49
C GLN A 208 15.42 2.37 -1.27
N ALA A 209 15.80 3.49 -0.71
CA ALA A 209 15.64 4.81 -1.32
C ALA A 209 16.16 4.89 -2.76
N ASP A 210 17.29 4.23 -3.04
CA ASP A 210 17.94 4.17 -4.34
C ASP A 210 17.26 3.20 -5.34
N THR A 211 16.03 2.78 -5.04
CA THR A 211 15.21 1.83 -5.80
C THR A 211 15.70 0.38 -5.80
N THR A 212 16.70 0.03 -4.99
CA THR A 212 17.06 -1.37 -4.79
C THR A 212 15.99 -2.07 -3.96
N LEU A 213 15.37 -3.11 -4.53
CA LEU A 213 14.51 -4.04 -3.79
C LEU A 213 15.38 -5.20 -3.33
N VAL A 214 15.44 -5.45 -2.03
CA VAL A 214 16.27 -6.52 -1.44
C VAL A 214 15.42 -7.47 -0.61
N ALA A 215 15.69 -8.76 -0.73
CA ALA A 215 15.18 -9.79 0.18
C ALA A 215 16.29 -10.26 1.11
N LEU A 216 16.01 -10.23 2.39
CA LEU A 216 16.89 -10.69 3.45
C LEU A 216 16.32 -11.97 4.04
N ASP A 217 17.16 -12.93 4.35
CA ASP A 217 16.76 -14.09 5.16
C ASP A 217 16.30 -13.61 6.55
N ALA A 218 15.08 -13.92 6.92
CA ALA A 218 14.46 -13.38 8.13
C ALA A 218 15.17 -13.80 9.43
N LYS A 219 15.89 -14.95 9.42
CA LYS A 219 16.62 -15.46 10.61
C LYS A 219 18.00 -14.84 10.77
N THR A 220 18.66 -14.53 9.65
CA THR A 220 20.09 -14.17 9.65
C THR A 220 20.39 -12.76 9.16
N GLY A 221 19.42 -12.07 8.53
CA GLY A 221 19.61 -10.77 7.90
C GLY A 221 20.49 -10.78 6.65
N LYS A 222 20.90 -11.96 6.17
CA LYS A 222 21.73 -12.08 4.97
C LYS A 222 20.90 -11.86 3.72
N GLN A 223 21.46 -11.15 2.74
CA GLN A 223 20.81 -10.94 1.45
C GLN A 223 20.62 -12.27 0.70
N VAL A 224 19.37 -12.53 0.28
CA VAL A 224 19.00 -13.68 -0.56
C VAL A 224 19.06 -13.30 -2.03
N TRP A 225 18.43 -12.15 -2.37
CA TRP A 225 18.48 -11.56 -3.70
C TRP A 225 18.29 -10.05 -3.64
N SER A 226 18.68 -9.35 -4.69
CA SER A 226 18.38 -7.92 -4.87
C SER A 226 18.23 -7.57 -6.35
N VAL A 227 17.37 -6.58 -6.64
CA VAL A 227 17.12 -6.09 -8.00
C VAL A 227 16.92 -4.56 -7.98
N LYS A 228 17.19 -3.90 -9.09
CA LYS A 228 16.87 -2.47 -9.29
C LYS A 228 15.46 -2.33 -9.86
N ASN A 229 14.63 -1.51 -9.22
CA ASN A 229 13.28 -1.18 -9.70
C ASN A 229 13.23 0.11 -10.52
N GLY A 230 14.22 0.99 -10.37
CA GLY A 230 14.30 2.28 -11.04
C GLY A 230 15.73 2.86 -11.06
N ASP A 231 15.85 4.12 -11.47
CA ASP A 231 17.10 4.85 -11.65
C ASP A 231 17.03 6.23 -10.96
N PRO A 232 17.72 6.45 -9.83
CA PRO A 232 17.75 7.75 -9.14
C PRO A 232 18.27 8.91 -9.99
N ALA A 233 19.15 8.66 -10.97
CA ALA A 233 19.61 9.70 -11.88
C ALA A 233 18.49 10.30 -12.74
N LYS A 234 17.34 9.61 -12.82
CA LYS A 234 16.12 10.08 -13.48
C LYS A 234 15.05 10.58 -12.50
N GLY A 235 15.39 10.76 -11.22
CA GLY A 235 14.44 11.16 -10.19
C GLY A 235 13.59 10.02 -9.62
N GLN A 236 13.88 8.77 -9.99
CA GLN A 236 13.14 7.61 -9.46
C GLN A 236 13.66 7.20 -8.09
N THR A 237 12.75 7.09 -7.11
CA THR A 237 13.07 6.70 -5.73
C THR A 237 12.03 5.72 -5.19
N SER A 238 12.32 5.09 -4.06
CA SER A 238 11.37 4.22 -3.35
C SER A 238 11.12 4.74 -1.94
N THR A 239 9.85 5.01 -1.65
CA THR A 239 9.36 5.41 -0.32
C THR A 239 8.25 4.49 0.20
N ALA A 240 7.62 3.71 -0.69
CA ALA A 240 6.54 2.79 -0.36
C ALA A 240 7.05 1.52 0.35
N ALA A 241 6.21 0.94 1.19
CA ALA A 241 6.41 -0.44 1.63
C ALA A 241 6.20 -1.40 0.46
N PRO A 242 7.09 -2.40 0.25
CA PRO A 242 6.76 -3.52 -0.62
C PRO A 242 5.63 -4.35 0.00
N HIS A 243 4.87 -5.08 -0.83
CA HIS A 243 3.83 -5.99 -0.36
C HIS A 243 4.07 -7.38 -0.93
N VAL A 244 3.85 -8.40 -0.12
CA VAL A 244 3.88 -9.79 -0.57
C VAL A 244 2.46 -10.32 -0.67
N PHE A 245 2.08 -10.77 -1.88
CA PHE A 245 0.83 -11.47 -2.13
C PHE A 245 1.14 -12.77 -2.85
N LYS A 246 0.79 -13.91 -2.24
CA LYS A 246 1.18 -15.25 -2.73
C LYS A 246 2.70 -15.35 -2.95
N ASP A 247 3.11 -15.60 -4.18
CA ASP A 247 4.50 -15.75 -4.62
C ASP A 247 5.09 -14.48 -5.28
N LYS A 248 4.41 -13.34 -5.16
CA LYS A 248 4.80 -12.06 -5.75
C LYS A 248 5.16 -11.03 -4.70
N VAL A 249 6.18 -10.24 -5.01
CA VAL A 249 6.52 -8.99 -4.31
C VAL A 249 6.12 -7.83 -5.19
N LEU A 250 5.22 -6.99 -4.71
CA LEU A 250 4.80 -5.78 -5.40
C LEU A 250 5.55 -4.57 -4.86
N VAL A 251 6.00 -3.72 -5.74
CA VAL A 251 6.62 -2.44 -5.41
C VAL A 251 6.31 -1.40 -6.48
N GLY A 252 6.00 -0.19 -6.04
CA GLY A 252 5.79 0.96 -6.92
C GLY A 252 7.06 1.77 -7.15
N ILE A 253 6.88 2.98 -7.65
CA ILE A 253 7.94 3.97 -7.86
C ILE A 253 7.44 5.35 -7.43
N ALA A 254 8.32 6.16 -6.83
CA ALA A 254 8.11 7.58 -6.53
C ALA A 254 8.89 8.46 -7.51
N GLY A 255 8.64 9.77 -7.48
CA GLY A 255 9.32 10.77 -8.30
C GLY A 255 8.38 11.54 -9.24
N GLY A 256 7.09 11.68 -8.91
CA GLY A 256 6.16 12.49 -9.69
C GLY A 256 6.69 13.91 -9.92
N GLU A 257 7.22 14.56 -8.90
CA GLU A 257 7.81 15.90 -8.92
C GLU A 257 9.11 16.01 -9.74
N PHE A 258 9.59 14.90 -10.29
CA PHE A 258 10.74 14.80 -11.18
C PHE A 258 10.37 14.33 -12.59
N GLY A 259 9.09 14.30 -12.93
CA GLY A 259 8.61 13.83 -14.23
C GLY A 259 8.81 12.33 -14.45
N VAL A 260 8.79 11.53 -13.39
CA VAL A 260 8.90 10.08 -13.49
C VAL A 260 7.60 9.50 -14.04
N ARG A 261 7.70 8.70 -15.09
CA ARG A 261 6.58 7.88 -15.56
C ARG A 261 6.31 6.75 -14.57
N GLY A 262 5.20 6.82 -13.87
CA GLY A 262 4.82 5.92 -12.80
C GLY A 262 4.56 4.48 -13.28
N HIS A 263 4.87 3.52 -12.41
CA HIS A 263 4.62 2.10 -12.65
C HIS A 263 4.50 1.33 -11.34
N ILE A 264 3.81 0.20 -11.38
CA ILE A 264 3.88 -0.85 -10.37
C ILE A 264 4.58 -2.07 -10.98
N THR A 265 5.38 -2.76 -10.18
CA THR A 265 6.13 -3.92 -10.61
C THR A 265 5.91 -5.10 -9.69
N ALA A 266 5.70 -6.28 -10.24
CA ALA A 266 5.71 -7.54 -9.52
C ALA A 266 7.00 -8.31 -9.80
N TYR A 267 7.65 -8.75 -8.74
CA TYR A 267 8.79 -9.64 -8.77
C TYR A 267 8.43 -10.98 -8.12
N ASN A 268 9.07 -12.07 -8.55
CA ASN A 268 8.89 -13.37 -7.89
C ASN A 268 9.56 -13.34 -6.50
N LEU A 269 8.84 -13.72 -5.47
CA LEU A 269 9.32 -13.75 -4.08
C LEU A 269 10.53 -14.69 -3.89
N ALA A 270 10.59 -15.76 -4.68
CA ALA A 270 11.64 -16.76 -4.57
C ALA A 270 13.02 -16.24 -4.97
N ASP A 271 13.12 -15.52 -6.08
CA ASP A 271 14.39 -15.20 -6.74
C ASP A 271 14.54 -13.75 -7.23
N GLY A 272 13.54 -12.89 -6.97
CA GLY A 272 13.56 -11.48 -7.39
C GLY A 272 13.45 -11.25 -8.89
N LYS A 273 13.16 -12.28 -9.71
CA LYS A 273 12.96 -12.06 -11.14
C LYS A 273 11.69 -11.29 -11.42
N LEU A 274 11.77 -10.42 -12.43
CA LEU A 274 10.62 -9.66 -12.91
C LEU A 274 9.52 -10.61 -13.40
N ALA A 275 8.32 -10.48 -12.82
CA ALA A 275 7.13 -11.17 -13.31
C ALA A 275 6.40 -10.30 -14.34
N TRP A 276 6.09 -9.07 -13.98
CA TRP A 276 5.51 -8.07 -14.87
C TRP A 276 5.71 -6.65 -14.33
N ARG A 277 5.58 -5.65 -15.23
CA ARG A 277 5.54 -4.23 -14.89
C ARG A 277 4.42 -3.57 -15.65
N GLY A 278 3.53 -2.85 -14.95
CA GLY A 278 2.45 -2.07 -15.54
C GLY A 278 2.66 -0.58 -15.29
N TYR A 279 2.73 0.21 -16.36
CA TYR A 279 2.82 1.67 -16.27
C TYR A 279 1.43 2.28 -16.05
N SER A 280 1.40 3.47 -15.46
CA SER A 280 0.16 4.22 -15.22
C SER A 280 -0.35 4.95 -16.46
N MET A 281 0.51 5.23 -17.43
CA MET A 281 0.16 5.81 -18.73
C MET A 281 1.07 5.26 -19.82
N GLY A 282 0.70 5.48 -21.08
CA GLY A 282 1.42 4.99 -22.24
C GLY A 282 0.58 4.04 -23.11
N PRO A 283 1.20 3.36 -24.10
CA PRO A 283 0.53 2.38 -24.95
C PRO A 283 -0.07 1.21 -24.15
N ASP A 284 -1.09 0.55 -24.69
CA ASP A 284 -1.75 -0.59 -24.05
C ASP A 284 -0.78 -1.71 -23.64
N ALA A 285 0.27 -1.93 -24.42
CA ALA A 285 1.32 -2.93 -24.09
C ALA A 285 2.08 -2.60 -22.80
N ASP A 286 2.32 -1.32 -22.51
CA ASP A 286 3.02 -0.87 -21.31
C ASP A 286 2.08 -0.79 -20.12
N THR A 287 0.86 -0.32 -20.34
CA THR A 287 -0.15 -0.19 -19.26
C THR A 287 -0.79 -1.53 -18.92
N LEU A 288 -0.53 -2.58 -19.71
CA LEU A 288 -1.14 -3.92 -19.59
C LEU A 288 -2.69 -3.83 -19.61
N MET A 289 -3.23 -2.92 -20.41
CA MET A 289 -4.66 -2.77 -20.65
C MET A 289 -5.10 -3.54 -21.89
N ASP A 290 -6.34 -4.02 -21.84
CA ASP A 290 -7.05 -4.58 -22.99
C ASP A 290 -8.13 -3.57 -23.40
N ALA A 291 -8.02 -3.02 -24.59
CA ALA A 291 -8.89 -1.96 -25.10
C ALA A 291 -10.40 -2.27 -25.00
N GLU A 292 -10.76 -3.55 -25.09
CA GLU A 292 -12.17 -4.00 -25.10
C GLU A 292 -12.63 -4.54 -23.74
N LYS A 293 -11.69 -5.08 -22.91
CA LYS A 293 -12.02 -5.79 -21.66
C LYS A 293 -11.73 -4.98 -20.41
N THR A 294 -10.69 -4.11 -20.44
CA THR A 294 -10.46 -3.18 -19.33
C THR A 294 -11.55 -2.12 -19.32
N THR A 295 -12.17 -1.88 -18.19
CA THR A 295 -13.30 -0.95 -18.09
C THR A 295 -12.99 0.27 -17.20
N HIS A 296 -13.61 1.40 -17.52
CA HIS A 296 -13.74 2.60 -16.71
C HIS A 296 -15.24 2.88 -16.54
N LEU A 297 -15.75 2.83 -15.31
CA LEU A 297 -17.17 3.00 -14.99
C LEU A 297 -18.10 2.14 -15.88
N GLY A 298 -17.71 0.88 -16.08
CA GLY A 298 -18.47 -0.11 -16.84
C GLY A 298 -18.36 0.01 -18.37
N LYS A 299 -17.59 0.97 -18.90
CA LYS A 299 -17.35 1.14 -20.33
C LYS A 299 -15.92 0.73 -20.68
N ALA A 300 -15.73 0.07 -21.83
CA ALA A 300 -14.40 -0.27 -22.33
C ALA A 300 -13.53 1.00 -22.49
N VAL A 301 -12.26 0.93 -22.09
CA VAL A 301 -11.36 2.09 -22.11
C VAL A 301 -10.96 2.52 -23.52
N GLY A 302 -11.02 1.62 -24.49
CA GLY A 302 -10.59 1.86 -25.88
C GLY A 302 -9.08 1.72 -26.05
N LYS A 303 -8.66 1.69 -27.30
CA LYS A 303 -7.26 1.51 -27.70
C LYS A 303 -6.41 2.70 -27.25
N ASP A 304 -5.23 2.39 -26.71
CA ASP A 304 -4.20 3.36 -26.29
C ASP A 304 -4.77 4.48 -25.41
N SER A 305 -5.71 4.13 -24.54
CA SER A 305 -6.38 5.09 -23.64
C SER A 305 -5.42 5.81 -22.70
N GLY A 306 -4.27 5.21 -22.38
CA GLY A 306 -3.20 5.79 -21.55
C GLY A 306 -2.37 6.87 -22.26
N ILE A 307 -2.60 7.13 -23.55
CA ILE A 307 -1.95 8.22 -24.31
C ILE A 307 -2.96 9.16 -24.95
N SER A 308 -4.18 8.71 -25.22
CA SER A 308 -5.18 9.43 -26.02
C SER A 308 -5.62 10.77 -25.43
N THR A 309 -5.37 11.04 -24.15
CA THR A 309 -5.71 12.29 -23.45
C THR A 309 -4.48 13.11 -23.07
N TRP A 310 -3.34 12.81 -23.63
CA TRP A 310 -2.09 13.54 -23.50
C TRP A 310 -1.75 14.25 -24.80
N GLN A 311 -1.11 15.42 -24.68
CA GLN A 311 -0.59 16.12 -25.86
C GLN A 311 0.78 15.55 -26.26
N GLY A 312 0.88 15.00 -27.47
CA GLY A 312 2.12 14.43 -27.98
C GLY A 312 2.66 13.30 -27.10
N ASP A 313 3.89 13.43 -26.66
CA ASP A 313 4.61 12.45 -25.87
C ASP A 313 4.74 12.80 -24.37
N GLN A 314 3.97 13.79 -23.89
CA GLN A 314 4.00 14.26 -22.49
C GLN A 314 3.74 13.13 -21.48
N TRP A 315 3.00 12.07 -21.87
CA TRP A 315 2.82 10.89 -21.04
C TRP A 315 4.13 10.22 -20.61
N GLN A 316 5.24 10.43 -21.32
CA GLN A 316 6.54 9.87 -20.96
C GLN A 316 7.12 10.47 -19.68
N THR A 317 6.72 11.69 -19.34
CA THR A 317 7.08 12.41 -18.11
C THR A 317 5.85 12.71 -17.25
N GLY A 318 4.79 11.93 -17.44
CA GLY A 318 3.44 12.24 -16.98
C GLY A 318 3.14 11.85 -15.52
N GLY A 319 4.12 11.55 -14.67
CA GLY A 319 3.83 11.20 -13.29
C GLY A 319 3.06 9.88 -13.15
N GLY A 320 1.96 9.90 -12.40
CA GLY A 320 1.17 8.70 -12.12
C GLY A 320 1.93 7.66 -11.30
N THR A 321 2.81 8.13 -10.41
CA THR A 321 3.65 7.28 -9.56
C THR A 321 2.82 6.52 -8.53
N THR A 322 3.33 5.40 -8.00
CA THR A 322 2.55 4.40 -7.29
C THR A 322 3.14 4.12 -5.91
N TRP A 323 3.50 5.17 -5.19
CA TRP A 323 4.25 5.14 -3.93
C TRP A 323 3.38 4.92 -2.67
N GLY A 324 2.10 4.56 -2.85
CA GLY A 324 1.14 4.34 -1.76
C GLY A 324 1.09 2.91 -1.24
N TRP A 325 -0.11 2.48 -0.86
CA TRP A 325 -0.40 1.18 -0.27
C TRP A 325 -1.14 0.29 -1.27
N TYR A 326 -0.95 -1.03 -1.17
CA TYR A 326 -1.60 -2.00 -2.06
C TYR A 326 -2.46 -2.97 -1.26
N SER A 327 -3.62 -3.35 -1.80
CA SER A 327 -4.49 -4.40 -1.25
C SER A 327 -4.69 -5.53 -2.24
N TYR A 328 -5.13 -6.68 -1.74
CA TYR A 328 -5.31 -7.88 -2.53
C TYR A 328 -6.57 -8.63 -2.12
N ASP A 329 -7.39 -8.99 -3.11
CA ASP A 329 -8.52 -9.90 -2.93
C ASP A 329 -8.15 -11.29 -3.47
N PRO A 330 -7.93 -12.30 -2.59
CA PRO A 330 -7.52 -13.64 -3.02
C PRO A 330 -8.63 -14.40 -3.77
N GLU A 331 -9.91 -14.06 -3.57
CA GLU A 331 -11.02 -14.70 -4.28
C GLU A 331 -11.10 -14.24 -5.73
N LEU A 332 -10.81 -12.97 -5.97
CA LEU A 332 -10.83 -12.36 -7.30
C LEU A 332 -9.48 -12.42 -8.00
N ASN A 333 -8.41 -12.74 -7.27
CA ASN A 333 -7.01 -12.63 -7.68
C ASN A 333 -6.64 -11.22 -8.18
N LEU A 334 -7.22 -10.19 -7.57
CA LEU A 334 -7.03 -8.80 -7.95
C LEU A 334 -6.26 -8.03 -6.87
N ILE A 335 -5.27 -7.26 -7.32
CA ILE A 335 -4.62 -6.21 -6.54
C ILE A 335 -5.28 -4.87 -6.83
N TYR A 336 -5.32 -4.01 -5.79
CA TYR A 336 -5.83 -2.65 -5.91
C TYR A 336 -4.80 -1.66 -5.38
N TYR A 337 -4.64 -0.55 -6.11
CA TYR A 337 -3.70 0.50 -5.76
C TYR A 337 -4.06 1.79 -6.49
N GLY A 338 -3.44 2.90 -6.10
CA GLY A 338 -3.63 4.19 -6.72
C GLY A 338 -2.42 4.68 -7.50
N SER A 339 -2.64 5.50 -8.51
CA SER A 339 -1.61 6.30 -9.19
C SER A 339 -1.72 7.77 -8.84
N GLY A 340 -0.58 8.43 -8.72
CA GLY A 340 -0.45 9.82 -8.28
C GLY A 340 -0.70 10.86 -9.39
N ASN A 341 -0.25 12.08 -9.10
CA ASN A 341 -0.44 13.28 -9.93
C ASN A 341 0.15 13.14 -11.34
N PRO A 342 -0.32 13.94 -12.31
CA PRO A 342 0.15 13.87 -13.70
C PRO A 342 1.48 14.62 -13.95
N SER A 343 2.36 14.70 -12.96
CA SER A 343 3.68 15.36 -12.95
C SER A 343 3.60 16.87 -12.84
N THR A 344 4.10 17.70 -13.77
CA THR A 344 4.13 19.14 -13.46
C THR A 344 2.78 19.65 -12.94
N TRP A 345 2.83 20.40 -11.84
CA TRP A 345 1.65 20.93 -11.17
C TRP A 345 1.01 22.11 -11.92
N ASN A 346 1.62 22.53 -13.05
CA ASN A 346 1.05 23.51 -13.95
C ASN A 346 0.17 22.84 -15.02
N PRO A 347 -1.18 22.90 -14.88
CA PRO A 347 -2.10 22.21 -15.78
C PRO A 347 -2.02 22.70 -17.23
N LYS A 348 -1.64 23.97 -17.44
CA LYS A 348 -1.47 24.55 -18.79
C LYS A 348 -0.40 23.85 -19.61
N GLN A 349 0.58 23.21 -18.96
CA GLN A 349 1.64 22.49 -19.66
C GLN A 349 1.24 21.11 -20.13
N ARG A 350 0.12 20.54 -19.67
CA ARG A 350 -0.34 19.19 -19.95
C ARG A 350 -1.85 19.09 -20.16
N PRO A 351 -2.40 19.72 -21.20
CA PRO A 351 -3.84 19.71 -21.44
C PRO A 351 -4.40 18.29 -21.62
N GLY A 352 -5.70 18.14 -21.33
CA GLY A 352 -6.44 16.88 -21.40
C GLY A 352 -6.61 16.19 -20.06
N ASP A 353 -7.34 15.07 -20.02
CA ASP A 353 -7.63 14.32 -18.79
C ASP A 353 -6.40 13.66 -18.14
N ASN A 354 -5.29 13.55 -18.86
CA ASN A 354 -4.02 12.94 -18.41
C ASN A 354 -4.22 11.50 -17.87
N ARG A 355 -4.92 10.66 -18.60
CA ARG A 355 -5.19 9.26 -18.23
C ARG A 355 -3.89 8.45 -18.25
N TRP A 356 -3.63 7.61 -17.26
CA TRP A 356 -4.38 7.27 -16.06
C TRP A 356 -3.60 7.71 -14.82
N SER A 357 -3.35 9.00 -14.67
CA SER A 357 -2.99 9.62 -13.39
C SER A 357 -4.22 9.68 -12.47
N MET A 358 -4.05 9.87 -11.17
CA MET A 358 -5.13 10.02 -10.19
C MET A 358 -6.16 8.88 -10.24
N THR A 359 -5.70 7.65 -10.39
CA THR A 359 -6.55 6.53 -10.78
C THR A 359 -6.46 5.38 -9.79
N VAL A 360 -7.62 4.83 -9.41
CA VAL A 360 -7.73 3.51 -8.76
C VAL A 360 -7.60 2.43 -9.83
N TRP A 361 -6.72 1.47 -9.60
CA TRP A 361 -6.44 0.34 -10.47
C TRP A 361 -6.87 -0.98 -9.84
N ALA A 362 -7.51 -1.84 -10.59
CA ALA A 362 -7.68 -3.25 -10.28
C ALA A 362 -6.93 -4.08 -11.32
N ARG A 363 -5.92 -4.85 -10.88
CA ARG A 363 -5.09 -5.68 -11.76
C ARG A 363 -5.06 -7.13 -11.30
N ASP A 364 -5.00 -8.04 -12.25
CA ASP A 364 -4.71 -9.45 -11.97
C ASP A 364 -3.29 -9.61 -11.42
N LEU A 365 -3.14 -10.29 -10.28
CA LEU A 365 -1.86 -10.45 -9.60
C LEU A 365 -0.82 -11.21 -10.44
N ASP A 366 -1.25 -12.23 -11.17
CA ASP A 366 -0.33 -13.12 -11.90
C ASP A 366 0.18 -12.49 -13.19
N THR A 367 -0.66 -11.73 -13.87
CA THR A 367 -0.40 -11.20 -15.23
C THR A 367 -0.17 -9.70 -15.29
N GLY A 368 -0.54 -8.96 -14.25
CA GLY A 368 -0.56 -7.50 -14.23
C GLY A 368 -1.63 -6.86 -15.12
N LYS A 369 -2.47 -7.63 -15.81
CA LYS A 369 -3.51 -7.10 -16.69
C LYS A 369 -4.55 -6.31 -15.91
N ALA A 370 -4.84 -5.08 -16.35
CA ALA A 370 -5.87 -4.25 -15.75
C ALA A 370 -7.28 -4.78 -16.03
N LYS A 371 -8.06 -5.01 -14.98
CA LYS A 371 -9.45 -5.43 -15.05
C LYS A 371 -10.36 -4.21 -15.22
N TRP A 372 -10.19 -3.25 -14.34
CA TRP A 372 -10.88 -1.97 -14.38
C TRP A 372 -10.01 -0.86 -13.79
N VAL A 373 -10.36 0.37 -14.14
CA VAL A 373 -9.74 1.60 -13.63
C VAL A 373 -10.83 2.62 -13.29
N TYR A 374 -10.53 3.54 -12.35
CA TYR A 374 -11.39 4.69 -12.09
C TYR A 374 -10.53 5.92 -11.82
N GLN A 375 -10.59 6.91 -12.70
CA GLN A 375 -9.87 8.18 -12.54
C GLN A 375 -10.70 9.14 -11.67
N MET A 376 -10.18 9.46 -10.48
CA MET A 376 -10.87 10.27 -9.46
C MET A 376 -10.79 11.76 -9.72
N THR A 377 -9.65 12.24 -10.22
CA THR A 377 -9.42 13.65 -10.54
C THR A 377 -8.86 13.78 -11.96
N PRO A 378 -9.70 13.74 -13.01
CA PRO A 378 -9.24 14.02 -14.36
C PRO A 378 -8.65 15.42 -14.47
N HIS A 379 -7.53 15.56 -15.20
CA HIS A 379 -6.82 16.83 -15.34
C HIS A 379 -6.51 17.50 -14.00
N ASP A 380 -5.90 16.74 -13.09
CA ASP A 380 -5.53 17.28 -11.77
C ASP A 380 -4.75 18.60 -11.87
N GLU A 381 -5.21 19.60 -11.13
CA GLU A 381 -4.66 20.96 -11.15
C GLU A 381 -4.05 21.36 -9.81
N TRP A 382 -4.03 20.46 -8.80
CA TRP A 382 -3.80 20.79 -7.39
C TRP A 382 -2.84 19.85 -6.68
N ASP A 383 -2.30 18.84 -7.36
CA ASP A 383 -1.49 17.76 -6.77
C ASP A 383 -2.29 16.85 -5.81
N TYR A 384 -3.47 16.42 -6.23
CA TYR A 384 -4.28 15.50 -5.43
C TYR A 384 -3.97 14.03 -5.73
N ASP A 385 -2.79 13.56 -5.38
CA ASP A 385 -2.36 12.16 -5.58
C ASP A 385 -3.38 11.12 -5.15
N GLY A 386 -3.70 10.17 -6.04
CA GLY A 386 -4.64 9.09 -5.79
C GLY A 386 -4.06 7.83 -5.12
N ILE A 387 -2.94 7.95 -4.40
CA ILE A 387 -2.13 6.81 -3.93
C ILE A 387 -2.55 6.20 -2.59
N ASN A 388 -3.48 6.84 -1.89
CA ASN A 388 -3.90 6.40 -0.57
C ASN A 388 -4.43 4.97 -0.60
N GLU A 389 -4.48 4.32 0.56
CA GLU A 389 -4.87 2.91 0.67
C GLU A 389 -6.27 2.64 0.12
N MET A 390 -6.43 1.44 -0.44
CA MET A 390 -7.71 0.85 -0.83
C MET A 390 -8.10 -0.15 0.24
N ILE A 391 -9.15 0.13 1.01
CA ILE A 391 -9.63 -0.76 2.09
C ILE A 391 -10.73 -1.64 1.53
N LEU A 392 -10.52 -2.96 1.58
CA LEU A 392 -11.50 -3.93 1.09
C LEU A 392 -12.43 -4.35 2.24
N ALA A 393 -13.73 -4.14 2.05
CA ALA A 393 -14.74 -4.51 3.04
C ALA A 393 -16.01 -4.99 2.32
N ASP A 394 -16.63 -6.05 2.85
CA ASP A 394 -17.94 -6.46 2.34
C ASP A 394 -19.03 -5.72 3.11
N GLN A 395 -19.91 -5.03 2.40
CA GLN A 395 -20.88 -4.13 3.00
C GLN A 395 -22.28 -4.30 2.40
N GLN A 396 -23.30 -3.99 3.21
CA GLN A 396 -24.69 -3.88 2.72
C GLN A 396 -24.90 -2.45 2.17
N ILE A 397 -25.06 -2.33 0.86
CA ILE A 397 -25.32 -1.06 0.17
C ILE A 397 -26.51 -1.21 -0.74
N GLY A 398 -27.50 -0.31 -0.61
CA GLY A 398 -28.71 -0.34 -1.42
C GLY A 398 -29.53 -1.64 -1.25
N GLY A 399 -29.46 -2.29 -0.09
CA GLY A 399 -30.18 -3.53 0.20
C GLY A 399 -29.49 -4.81 -0.32
N SER A 400 -28.29 -4.69 -0.92
CA SER A 400 -27.52 -5.82 -1.45
C SER A 400 -26.16 -5.94 -0.78
N SER A 401 -25.69 -7.18 -0.59
CA SER A 401 -24.29 -7.42 -0.18
C SER A 401 -23.36 -7.11 -1.33
N ARG A 402 -22.40 -6.22 -1.12
CA ARG A 402 -21.44 -5.78 -2.12
C ARG A 402 -20.01 -6.01 -1.62
N LYS A 403 -19.16 -6.53 -2.49
CA LYS A 403 -17.71 -6.54 -2.29
C LYS A 403 -17.21 -5.13 -2.57
N THR A 404 -16.94 -4.34 -1.52
CA THR A 404 -16.56 -2.95 -1.69
C THR A 404 -15.07 -2.70 -1.53
N LEU A 405 -14.61 -1.64 -2.18
CA LEU A 405 -13.34 -0.96 -2.00
C LEU A 405 -13.66 0.45 -1.52
N VAL A 406 -13.10 0.85 -0.37
CA VAL A 406 -13.26 2.21 0.18
C VAL A 406 -11.92 2.93 0.10
N HIS A 407 -11.94 4.14 -0.43
CA HIS A 407 -10.76 4.96 -0.65
C HIS A 407 -11.02 6.41 -0.22
N PHE A 408 -10.13 6.96 0.58
CA PHE A 408 -10.14 8.36 1.01
C PHE A 408 -9.06 9.10 0.25
N ASP A 409 -9.47 9.86 -0.78
CA ASP A 409 -8.53 10.50 -1.70
C ASP A 409 -8.03 11.85 -1.19
N ARG A 410 -6.83 12.28 -1.64
CA ARG A 410 -6.32 13.63 -1.35
C ARG A 410 -7.30 14.71 -1.74
N ASN A 411 -8.05 14.52 -2.82
CA ASN A 411 -9.04 15.46 -3.35
C ASN A 411 -10.20 15.77 -2.39
N GLY A 412 -10.30 15.03 -1.27
CA GLY A 412 -11.26 15.24 -0.21
C GLY A 412 -12.59 14.51 -0.37
N PHE A 413 -12.69 13.63 -1.36
CA PHE A 413 -13.84 12.72 -1.51
C PHE A 413 -13.49 11.32 -1.00
N GLY A 414 -14.36 10.75 -0.19
CA GLY A 414 -14.36 9.34 0.18
C GLY A 414 -15.18 8.55 -0.85
N TYR A 415 -14.51 7.64 -1.52
CA TYR A 415 -15.09 6.80 -2.58
C TYR A 415 -15.41 5.41 -2.05
N THR A 416 -16.59 4.90 -2.36
CA THR A 416 -16.95 3.50 -2.21
C THR A 416 -17.24 2.91 -3.59
N LEU A 417 -16.45 1.94 -4.02
CA LEU A 417 -16.60 1.26 -5.30
C LEU A 417 -16.94 -0.21 -5.09
N ASP A 418 -17.64 -0.81 -6.02
CA ASP A 418 -17.70 -2.26 -6.15
C ASP A 418 -16.34 -2.76 -6.66
N ARG A 419 -15.61 -3.54 -5.84
CA ARG A 419 -14.25 -3.95 -6.20
C ARG A 419 -14.17 -5.01 -7.29
N VAL A 420 -15.31 -5.64 -7.63
CA VAL A 420 -15.38 -6.61 -8.73
C VAL A 420 -15.43 -5.90 -10.09
N THR A 421 -16.21 -4.81 -10.17
CA THR A 421 -16.59 -4.16 -11.44
C THR A 421 -16.03 -2.76 -11.62
N GLY A 422 -15.59 -2.09 -10.53
CA GLY A 422 -15.23 -0.68 -10.54
C GLY A 422 -16.44 0.28 -10.57
N GLU A 423 -17.66 -0.21 -10.30
CA GLU A 423 -18.86 0.64 -10.20
C GLU A 423 -18.73 1.60 -9.02
N LEU A 424 -18.95 2.89 -9.27
CA LEU A 424 -18.99 3.91 -8.25
C LEU A 424 -20.33 3.87 -7.50
N LEU A 425 -20.27 3.64 -6.18
CA LEU A 425 -21.45 3.48 -5.33
C LEU A 425 -21.70 4.70 -4.45
N VAL A 426 -20.65 5.29 -3.87
CA VAL A 426 -20.69 6.49 -3.03
C VAL A 426 -19.46 7.35 -3.34
N ALA A 427 -19.65 8.66 -3.40
CA ALA A 427 -18.57 9.65 -3.49
C ALA A 427 -19.00 10.94 -2.76
N GLU A 428 -18.54 11.10 -1.53
CA GLU A 428 -18.95 12.22 -0.65
C GLU A 428 -17.72 12.86 0.00
N LYS A 429 -17.83 14.15 0.32
CA LYS A 429 -16.76 14.89 0.98
C LYS A 429 -16.56 14.40 2.42
N PHE A 430 -15.31 14.05 2.78
CA PHE A 430 -14.98 13.66 4.16
C PHE A 430 -14.29 14.78 4.97
N ASP A 431 -14.22 15.97 4.40
CA ASP A 431 -14.00 17.23 5.11
C ASP A 431 -14.96 18.29 4.53
N PRO A 432 -15.77 18.96 5.37
CA PRO A 432 -16.73 19.96 4.91
C PRO A 432 -16.07 21.21 4.30
N ALA A 433 -14.76 21.42 4.50
CA ALA A 433 -14.02 22.55 3.92
C ALA A 433 -13.76 22.37 2.40
N VAL A 434 -13.84 21.17 1.86
CA VAL A 434 -13.56 20.88 0.44
C VAL A 434 -14.45 21.76 -0.47
N ASN A 435 -13.80 22.59 -1.31
CA ASN A 435 -14.49 23.59 -2.12
C ASN A 435 -14.13 23.59 -3.63
N TRP A 436 -13.02 22.95 -4.04
CA TRP A 436 -12.57 22.92 -5.42
C TRP A 436 -13.56 22.25 -6.40
N ALA A 437 -14.38 21.35 -5.88
CA ALA A 437 -15.49 20.73 -6.60
C ALA A 437 -16.77 20.77 -5.74
N THR A 438 -17.92 20.87 -6.39
CA THR A 438 -19.22 20.88 -5.68
C THR A 438 -19.57 19.48 -5.18
N LYS A 439 -19.42 18.46 -6.05
CA LYS A 439 -19.69 17.04 -5.83
C LYS A 439 -19.02 16.21 -6.92
N VAL A 440 -18.99 14.91 -6.75
CA VAL A 440 -18.80 13.97 -7.85
C VAL A 440 -20.16 13.71 -8.53
N ASP A 441 -20.22 13.70 -9.84
CA ASP A 441 -21.44 13.44 -10.57
C ASP A 441 -21.83 11.96 -10.50
N MET A 442 -22.90 11.65 -9.79
CA MET A 442 -23.40 10.29 -9.58
C MET A 442 -24.53 9.89 -10.53
N ASP A 443 -24.95 10.77 -11.45
CA ASP A 443 -25.96 10.44 -12.45
C ASP A 443 -25.37 9.62 -13.59
N LYS A 444 -25.72 8.34 -13.63
CA LYS A 444 -25.25 7.39 -14.67
C LYS A 444 -25.64 7.77 -16.10
N ALA A 445 -26.66 8.61 -16.28
CA ALA A 445 -27.07 9.13 -17.56
C ALA A 445 -26.29 10.38 -18.00
N SER A 446 -25.57 11.01 -17.07
CA SER A 446 -24.78 12.20 -17.34
C SER A 446 -23.52 11.89 -18.16
N ALA A 447 -23.13 12.81 -19.02
CA ALA A 447 -21.86 12.75 -19.75
C ALA A 447 -20.64 12.89 -18.81
N THR A 448 -20.83 13.47 -17.63
CA THR A 448 -19.80 13.68 -16.61
C THR A 448 -19.89 12.68 -15.45
N TYR A 449 -20.64 11.58 -15.61
CA TYR A 449 -20.77 10.54 -14.60
C TYR A 449 -19.40 10.10 -14.05
N GLY A 450 -19.26 10.11 -12.73
CA GLY A 450 -18.05 9.75 -12.01
C GLY A 450 -16.97 10.85 -11.97
N ARG A 451 -17.22 12.04 -12.53
CA ARG A 451 -16.27 13.16 -12.51
C ARG A 451 -16.63 14.16 -11.41
N PRO A 452 -15.65 14.72 -10.69
CA PRO A 452 -15.87 15.89 -9.86
C PRO A 452 -16.33 17.10 -10.69
N LEU A 453 -17.33 17.82 -10.21
CA LEU A 453 -17.82 19.05 -10.83
C LEU A 453 -17.03 20.23 -10.28
N VAL A 454 -15.97 20.60 -11.00
CA VAL A 454 -15.00 21.62 -10.60
C VAL A 454 -15.67 23.00 -10.48
N VAL A 455 -15.30 23.75 -9.46
CA VAL A 455 -15.71 25.13 -9.25
C VAL A 455 -14.68 26.05 -9.90
N ASP A 456 -15.09 26.79 -10.92
CA ASP A 456 -14.24 27.63 -11.76
C ASP A 456 -13.31 28.57 -10.99
N LYS A 457 -13.80 29.15 -9.88
CA LYS A 457 -13.02 30.02 -8.99
C LYS A 457 -11.75 29.37 -8.47
N TYR A 458 -11.76 28.05 -8.27
CA TYR A 458 -10.68 27.28 -7.68
C TYR A 458 -9.87 26.47 -8.70
N SER A 459 -10.21 26.60 -10.00
CA SER A 459 -9.44 26.01 -11.08
C SER A 459 -8.20 26.84 -11.40
N THR A 460 -7.02 26.26 -11.23
CA THR A 460 -5.75 26.93 -11.56
C THR A 460 -5.58 27.03 -13.07
N GLU A 461 -6.16 26.09 -13.84
CA GLU A 461 -6.17 26.19 -15.30
C GLU A 461 -6.99 27.39 -15.77
N LYS A 462 -8.20 27.59 -15.24
CA LYS A 462 -9.06 28.71 -15.68
C LYS A 462 -8.53 30.05 -15.24
N ASN A 463 -7.94 30.14 -14.05
CA ASN A 463 -7.34 31.36 -13.53
C ASN A 463 -6.06 31.74 -14.28
N GLY A 464 -5.25 30.74 -14.67
CA GLY A 464 -4.10 30.93 -15.56
C GLY A 464 -2.74 30.73 -14.92
N GLU A 465 -1.73 30.57 -15.77
CA GLU A 465 -0.31 30.51 -15.41
C GLU A 465 0.12 31.88 -14.82
N ASP A 466 0.96 31.87 -13.79
CA ASP A 466 1.42 33.04 -13.03
C ASP A 466 0.28 33.85 -12.35
N VAL A 467 -0.84 33.16 -12.05
CA VAL A 467 -1.97 33.71 -11.32
C VAL A 467 -2.18 32.93 -10.01
N ASN A 468 -2.17 33.65 -8.88
CA ASN A 468 -2.42 33.05 -7.59
C ASN A 468 -3.90 32.74 -7.39
N THR A 469 -4.28 31.46 -7.38
CA THR A 469 -5.63 30.96 -7.10
C THR A 469 -5.80 30.82 -5.58
N GLN A 470 -6.62 31.68 -4.98
CA GLN A 470 -6.75 31.80 -3.53
C GLN A 470 -7.83 30.90 -2.93
N GLY A 471 -7.55 30.38 -1.75
CA GLY A 471 -8.54 29.72 -0.88
C GLY A 471 -8.99 28.35 -1.37
N VAL A 472 -8.13 27.62 -2.09
CA VAL A 472 -8.41 26.25 -2.54
C VAL A 472 -8.39 25.30 -1.35
N CYS A 473 -9.43 24.51 -1.16
CA CYS A 473 -9.53 23.49 -0.12
C CYS A 473 -9.88 22.11 -0.75
N PRO A 474 -9.11 21.06 -0.44
CA PRO A 474 -7.94 21.03 0.44
C PRO A 474 -6.68 21.66 -0.20
N ALA A 475 -5.61 21.77 0.59
CA ALA A 475 -4.26 22.03 0.09
C ALA A 475 -3.73 20.84 -0.69
N ALA A 476 -2.59 20.98 -1.36
CA ALA A 476 -1.95 19.93 -2.17
C ALA A 476 -1.70 18.62 -1.40
N LEU A 477 -1.37 18.70 -0.10
CA LEU A 477 -1.27 17.49 0.73
C LEU A 477 -2.62 16.78 1.01
N GLY A 478 -3.71 17.29 0.47
CA GLY A 478 -5.04 16.69 0.51
C GLY A 478 -5.73 16.75 1.88
N VAL A 479 -6.98 16.30 1.94
CA VAL A 479 -7.67 16.01 3.22
C VAL A 479 -7.02 14.82 3.92
N LYS A 480 -6.38 13.94 3.17
CA LYS A 480 -5.60 12.81 3.63
C LYS A 480 -4.48 12.54 2.64
N ASP A 481 -3.31 12.19 3.14
CA ASP A 481 -2.16 11.75 2.35
C ASP A 481 -1.87 10.26 2.63
N GLN A 482 -0.63 9.87 2.75
CA GLN A 482 -0.16 8.49 2.94
C GLN A 482 -0.64 7.83 4.25
N GLN A 483 -0.96 8.60 5.28
CA GLN A 483 -1.39 8.09 6.59
C GLN A 483 -2.65 7.22 6.46
N PRO A 484 -2.57 5.91 6.77
CA PRO A 484 -3.66 5.01 6.46
C PRO A 484 -4.78 5.03 7.49
N ALA A 485 -6.02 4.87 7.02
CA ALA A 485 -7.18 4.62 7.83
C ALA A 485 -7.23 3.17 8.33
N SER A 486 -8.07 2.90 9.32
CA SER A 486 -8.41 1.55 9.77
C SER A 486 -9.91 1.28 9.56
N TYR A 487 -10.29 0.02 9.37
CA TYR A 487 -11.68 -0.41 9.28
C TYR A 487 -12.02 -1.37 10.41
N ASP A 488 -13.03 -1.04 11.19
CA ASP A 488 -13.59 -1.88 12.23
C ASP A 488 -14.92 -2.51 11.77
N ALA A 489 -14.90 -3.79 11.49
CA ALA A 489 -16.07 -4.52 10.98
C ALA A 489 -17.20 -4.61 12.00
N ALA A 490 -16.91 -4.58 13.31
CA ALA A 490 -17.92 -4.68 14.37
C ALA A 490 -18.81 -3.44 14.41
N THR A 491 -18.25 -2.25 14.19
CA THR A 491 -19.01 -0.99 14.10
C THR A 491 -19.38 -0.62 12.66
N GLY A 492 -18.68 -1.17 11.67
CA GLY A 492 -18.79 -0.78 10.26
C GLY A 492 -18.16 0.57 9.95
N LEU A 493 -17.32 1.11 10.86
CA LEU A 493 -16.72 2.42 10.74
C LEU A 493 -15.29 2.36 10.18
N PHE A 494 -14.97 3.35 9.37
CA PHE A 494 -13.61 3.65 8.94
C PHE A 494 -13.06 4.79 9.81
N LEU A 495 -11.91 4.56 10.43
CA LEU A 495 -11.24 5.49 11.35
C LEU A 495 -10.15 6.19 10.56
N VAL A 496 -10.37 7.46 10.22
CA VAL A 496 -9.59 8.16 9.19
C VAL A 496 -8.82 9.32 9.80
N PRO A 497 -7.47 9.28 9.76
CA PRO A 497 -6.63 10.42 10.06
C PRO A 497 -6.70 11.44 8.92
N THR A 498 -6.93 12.72 9.22
CA THR A 498 -7.14 13.74 8.19
C THR A 498 -6.34 15.01 8.41
N ASN A 499 -6.16 15.75 7.31
CA ASN A 499 -5.67 17.11 7.26
C ASN A 499 -6.87 18.06 7.12
N HIS A 500 -6.75 19.27 7.68
CA HIS A 500 -7.75 20.31 7.58
C HIS A 500 -7.09 21.63 7.17
N VAL A 501 -6.53 21.61 5.95
CA VAL A 501 -5.64 22.66 5.41
C VAL A 501 -6.11 23.08 4.03
N CYS A 502 -6.11 24.39 3.78
CA CYS A 502 -6.34 25.00 2.47
C CYS A 502 -5.06 25.66 1.96
N MET A 503 -5.08 26.13 0.72
CA MET A 503 -3.93 26.79 0.11
C MET A 503 -4.32 27.92 -0.82
N ASP A 504 -3.38 28.83 -1.00
CA ASP A 504 -3.26 29.66 -2.18
C ASP A 504 -2.23 28.98 -3.10
N TYR A 505 -2.48 28.98 -4.40
CA TYR A 505 -1.72 28.17 -5.35
C TYR A 505 -1.43 28.97 -6.64
N GLU A 506 -0.15 29.04 -7.01
CA GLU A 506 0.29 29.78 -8.20
C GLU A 506 1.11 28.84 -9.12
N PRO A 507 0.54 28.39 -10.26
CA PRO A 507 1.27 27.59 -11.23
C PRO A 507 2.20 28.48 -12.05
N PHE A 508 3.41 28.01 -12.34
CA PHE A 508 4.36 28.65 -13.21
C PHE A 508 4.98 27.66 -14.20
N ARG A 509 5.55 28.17 -15.29
CA ARG A 509 6.16 27.31 -16.31
C ARG A 509 7.48 26.74 -15.85
N VAL A 510 7.68 25.44 -16.05
CA VAL A 510 8.91 24.71 -15.75
C VAL A 510 9.31 23.84 -16.93
N SER A 511 10.63 23.67 -17.14
CA SER A 511 11.17 22.78 -18.17
C SER A 511 11.62 21.45 -17.57
N TYR A 512 11.34 20.37 -18.27
CA TYR A 512 11.77 19.04 -17.84
C TYR A 512 13.27 18.85 -18.05
N THR A 513 13.95 18.39 -17.02
CA THR A 513 15.31 17.85 -17.08
C THR A 513 15.37 16.63 -16.18
N ALA A 514 15.83 15.49 -16.70
CA ALA A 514 15.88 14.24 -15.94
C ALA A 514 16.66 14.40 -14.63
N GLY A 515 16.08 13.94 -13.52
CA GLY A 515 16.67 14.04 -12.19
C GLY A 515 16.65 15.44 -11.56
N GLN A 516 15.96 16.40 -12.18
CA GLN A 516 15.74 17.72 -11.63
C GLN A 516 14.26 17.94 -11.26
N PRO A 517 13.94 18.80 -10.28
CA PRO A 517 12.57 19.12 -9.93
C PRO A 517 11.75 19.63 -11.12
N TYR A 518 10.57 19.04 -11.31
CA TYR A 518 9.61 19.36 -12.37
C TYR A 518 8.25 19.71 -11.77
N VAL A 519 8.23 20.51 -10.70
CA VAL A 519 7.03 20.87 -9.94
C VAL A 519 6.16 21.89 -10.68
N GLY A 520 6.61 23.11 -10.88
CA GLY A 520 5.90 24.16 -11.64
C GLY A 520 4.76 24.84 -10.86
N ALA A 521 4.83 24.90 -9.53
CA ALA A 521 3.94 25.70 -8.70
C ALA A 521 4.56 26.11 -7.38
N THR A 522 4.02 27.18 -6.78
CA THR A 522 4.24 27.59 -5.39
C THR A 522 2.94 27.53 -4.60
N LEU A 523 3.06 27.35 -3.28
CA LEU A 523 1.91 27.23 -2.37
C LEU A 523 2.02 28.21 -1.20
N GLU A 524 0.88 28.58 -0.62
CA GLU A 524 0.77 29.07 0.74
C GLU A 524 -0.29 28.24 1.46
N MET A 525 0.10 27.46 2.47
CA MET A 525 -0.83 26.59 3.22
C MET A 525 -1.26 27.19 4.53
N PHE A 526 -2.55 27.06 4.87
CA PHE A 526 -3.15 27.61 6.09
C PHE A 526 -4.33 26.75 6.58
N PRO A 527 -4.74 26.91 7.87
CA PRO A 527 -5.90 26.19 8.42
C PRO A 527 -7.18 26.45 7.62
N ALA A 528 -7.96 25.41 7.35
CA ALA A 528 -9.17 25.52 6.51
C ALA A 528 -10.24 26.48 7.06
N GLY A 529 -10.25 26.72 8.37
CA GLY A 529 -11.13 27.69 9.03
C GLY A 529 -10.49 29.05 9.36
N ARG A 530 -9.37 29.42 8.72
CA ARG A 530 -8.62 30.67 9.01
C ARG A 530 -9.51 31.89 9.07
N ASP A 531 -10.44 32.04 8.14
CA ASP A 531 -11.35 33.22 8.06
C ASP A 531 -12.37 33.26 9.20
N LYS A 532 -12.56 32.13 9.91
CA LYS A 532 -13.42 32.02 11.09
C LYS A 532 -12.62 32.02 12.39
N GLY A 533 -11.30 32.26 12.33
CA GLY A 533 -10.40 32.22 13.48
C GLY A 533 -10.03 30.80 13.94
N GLU A 534 -10.29 29.77 13.15
CA GLU A 534 -9.84 28.41 13.47
C GLU A 534 -8.36 28.25 13.18
N THR A 535 -7.66 27.53 14.05
CA THR A 535 -6.20 27.33 13.97
C THR A 535 -5.81 25.86 13.86
N HIS A 536 -6.75 24.92 14.07
CA HIS A 536 -6.47 23.50 13.95
C HIS A 536 -6.31 23.09 12.48
N THR A 537 -5.43 22.13 12.22
CA THR A 537 -5.11 21.66 10.86
C THR A 537 -5.27 20.17 10.66
N GLY A 538 -5.87 19.47 11.62
CA GLY A 538 -6.18 18.06 11.53
C GLY A 538 -7.48 17.67 12.20
N ASN A 539 -8.02 16.55 11.76
CA ASN A 539 -9.11 15.86 12.43
C ASN A 539 -8.83 14.35 12.42
N PHE A 540 -9.32 13.66 13.45
CA PHE A 540 -9.44 12.21 13.41
C PHE A 540 -10.93 11.87 13.39
N ILE A 541 -11.40 11.24 12.31
CA ILE A 541 -12.83 11.04 12.07
C ILE A 541 -13.22 9.56 12.00
N ALA A 542 -14.48 9.27 12.33
CA ALA A 542 -15.12 8.03 11.94
C ALA A 542 -16.08 8.27 10.78
N TRP A 543 -15.99 7.41 9.78
CA TRP A 543 -16.73 7.50 8.53
C TRP A 543 -17.60 6.28 8.28
N ASP A 544 -18.85 6.48 7.90
CA ASP A 544 -19.71 5.43 7.38
C ASP A 544 -19.70 5.46 5.84
N ALA A 545 -19.03 4.49 5.26
CA ALA A 545 -18.85 4.40 3.80
C ALA A 545 -20.13 4.02 3.02
N LYS A 546 -21.17 3.53 3.71
CA LYS A 546 -22.46 3.21 3.09
C LYS A 546 -23.29 4.45 2.83
N THR A 547 -23.16 5.44 3.71
CA THR A 547 -23.92 6.69 3.66
C THR A 547 -23.09 7.89 3.22
N GLY A 548 -21.75 7.75 3.21
CA GLY A 548 -20.85 8.86 2.93
C GLY A 548 -20.90 9.96 3.98
N LYS A 549 -20.93 9.60 5.27
CA LYS A 549 -21.08 10.58 6.37
C LYS A 549 -20.04 10.39 7.47
N ILE A 550 -19.58 11.52 8.01
CA ILE A 550 -18.81 11.56 9.25
C ILE A 550 -19.76 11.23 10.42
N VAL A 551 -19.39 10.23 11.23
CA VAL A 551 -20.16 9.81 12.40
C VAL A 551 -19.73 10.59 13.65
N TRP A 552 -18.40 10.76 13.82
CA TRP A 552 -17.82 11.62 14.85
C TRP A 552 -16.48 12.19 14.34
N SER A 553 -16.01 13.29 14.96
CA SER A 553 -14.79 13.99 14.58
C SER A 553 -14.10 14.56 15.81
N ASN A 554 -12.81 14.31 15.96
CA ASN A 554 -11.93 14.91 16.97
C ASN A 554 -10.98 15.89 16.29
N LYS A 555 -11.01 17.16 16.70
CA LYS A 555 -10.07 18.19 16.23
C LYS A 555 -8.68 17.95 16.80
N GLU A 556 -7.65 18.09 15.97
CA GLU A 556 -6.25 18.02 16.35
C GLU A 556 -5.52 19.31 15.95
N GLN A 557 -4.58 19.75 16.78
CA GLN A 557 -3.85 21.01 16.55
C GLN A 557 -3.17 21.01 15.18
N PHE A 558 -2.49 19.90 14.81
CA PHE A 558 -1.87 19.69 13.52
C PHE A 558 -2.55 18.56 12.77
N SER A 559 -2.25 18.43 11.47
CA SER A 559 -2.65 17.28 10.66
C SER A 559 -2.36 15.95 11.37
N VAL A 560 -3.30 15.00 11.30
CA VAL A 560 -3.07 13.65 11.83
C VAL A 560 -2.31 12.88 10.74
N TRP A 561 -0.98 12.87 10.84
CA TRP A 561 -0.09 12.29 9.83
C TRP A 561 0.33 10.85 10.14
N GLY A 562 -0.04 10.33 11.31
CA GLY A 562 0.13 8.93 11.71
C GLY A 562 -1.08 8.08 11.35
N GLY A 563 -0.84 6.81 10.95
CA GLY A 563 -1.91 5.89 10.59
C GLY A 563 -2.71 5.36 11.78
N ALA A 564 -3.96 4.98 11.52
CA ALA A 564 -4.87 4.40 12.50
C ALA A 564 -4.76 2.88 12.58
N THR A 565 -5.01 2.32 13.78
CA THR A 565 -5.13 0.88 14.01
C THR A 565 -6.24 0.60 15.02
N SER A 566 -7.23 -0.17 14.63
CA SER A 566 -8.35 -0.57 15.50
C SER A 566 -8.20 -2.00 16.03
N THR A 567 -8.91 -2.32 17.12
CA THR A 567 -8.85 -3.64 17.76
C THR A 567 -10.22 -4.13 18.19
N ASP A 568 -10.38 -5.45 18.33
CA ASP A 568 -11.60 -6.08 18.89
C ASP A 568 -11.89 -5.68 20.35
N GLY A 569 -10.94 -5.01 21.02
CA GLY A 569 -11.18 -4.36 22.32
C GLY A 569 -12.02 -3.08 22.24
N GLY A 570 -12.44 -2.67 21.05
CA GLY A 570 -13.20 -1.44 20.81
C GLY A 570 -12.37 -0.17 20.90
N VAL A 571 -11.05 -0.29 20.78
CA VAL A 571 -10.09 0.81 20.90
C VAL A 571 -9.40 1.04 19.56
N THR A 572 -9.29 2.31 19.16
CA THR A 572 -8.51 2.73 18.01
C THR A 572 -7.34 3.59 18.45
N PHE A 573 -6.16 3.29 17.93
CA PHE A 573 -4.90 4.00 18.18
C PHE A 573 -4.49 4.83 16.98
N TYR A 574 -3.94 6.02 17.23
CA TYR A 574 -3.29 6.87 16.23
C TYR A 574 -2.23 7.78 16.87
N GLY A 575 -1.38 8.37 16.04
CA GLY A 575 -0.34 9.30 16.48
C GLY A 575 -0.55 10.72 15.99
N THR A 576 -0.07 11.72 16.73
CA THR A 576 -0.12 13.13 16.35
C THR A 576 1.26 13.69 16.03
N LEU A 577 1.31 14.78 15.24
CA LEU A 577 2.56 15.45 14.88
C LEU A 577 3.30 16.03 16.09
N GLU A 578 2.58 16.42 17.14
CA GLU A 578 3.21 16.85 18.39
C GLU A 578 3.90 15.70 19.13
N GLY A 579 3.58 14.44 18.80
CA GLY A 579 4.15 13.24 19.38
C GLY A 579 3.27 12.53 20.41
N TYR A 580 1.97 12.74 20.41
CA TYR A 580 1.08 11.97 21.26
C TYR A 580 0.64 10.68 20.57
N LEU A 581 0.89 9.53 21.22
CA LEU A 581 0.12 8.32 20.96
C LEU A 581 -1.21 8.48 21.69
N LYS A 582 -2.31 8.37 20.95
CA LYS A 582 -3.68 8.45 21.48
C LYS A 582 -4.40 7.11 21.29
N ALA A 583 -5.31 6.81 22.24
CA ALA A 583 -6.30 5.76 22.13
C ALA A 583 -7.68 6.36 22.31
N VAL A 584 -8.60 6.01 21.42
CA VAL A 584 -10.00 6.45 21.48
C VAL A 584 -10.96 5.25 21.44
N ASP A 585 -12.12 5.42 22.02
CA ASP A 585 -13.25 4.52 21.83
C ASP A 585 -13.67 4.55 20.35
N THR A 586 -13.59 3.42 19.67
CA THR A 586 -13.84 3.28 18.23
C THR A 586 -15.23 3.78 17.82
N LYS A 587 -16.24 3.55 18.67
CA LYS A 587 -17.63 3.87 18.38
C LYS A 587 -17.96 5.35 18.58
N THR A 588 -17.33 6.00 19.57
CA THR A 588 -17.72 7.35 20.01
C THR A 588 -16.66 8.43 19.79
N GLY A 589 -15.40 8.04 19.50
CA GLY A 589 -14.28 8.96 19.41
C GLY A 589 -13.77 9.48 20.76
N LYS A 590 -14.35 9.06 21.90
CA LYS A 590 -13.91 9.51 23.23
C LYS A 590 -12.44 9.15 23.47
N GLU A 591 -11.60 10.12 23.84
CA GLU A 591 -10.21 9.90 24.24
C GLU A 591 -10.17 9.05 25.52
N LEU A 592 -9.45 7.94 25.47
CA LEU A 592 -9.26 7.00 26.57
C LEU A 592 -7.85 7.08 27.15
N TYR A 593 -6.88 7.43 26.30
CA TYR A 593 -5.46 7.47 26.66
C TYR A 593 -4.70 8.42 25.76
N LYS A 594 -3.65 9.04 26.31
CA LYS A 594 -2.62 9.72 25.53
C LYS A 594 -1.28 9.67 26.23
N TYR A 595 -0.20 9.55 25.47
CA TYR A 595 1.16 9.53 25.94
C TYR A 595 2.08 10.33 25.02
N LYS A 596 2.91 11.21 25.58
CA LYS A 596 3.88 12.02 24.84
C LYS A 596 5.14 11.21 24.56
N THR A 597 5.38 10.87 23.30
CA THR A 597 6.61 10.22 22.82
C THR A 597 7.73 11.25 22.61
N PRO A 598 8.99 10.82 22.44
CA PRO A 598 10.13 11.74 22.27
C PRO A 598 10.09 12.63 21.03
N SER A 599 9.33 12.26 19.99
CA SER A 599 9.21 13.00 18.72
C SER A 599 7.79 12.91 18.18
N GLY A 600 7.48 13.70 17.14
CA GLY A 600 6.23 13.59 16.40
C GLY A 600 6.04 12.20 15.80
N ILE A 601 4.78 11.77 15.71
CA ILE A 601 4.39 10.46 15.16
C ILE A 601 3.82 10.68 13.77
N ILE A 602 4.48 10.11 12.78
CA ILE A 602 4.04 10.06 11.38
C ILE A 602 3.93 8.61 10.85
N GLY A 603 4.33 7.66 11.68
CA GLY A 603 4.27 6.23 11.41
C GLY A 603 2.95 5.60 11.84
N ASN A 604 2.83 4.31 11.60
CA ASN A 604 1.63 3.54 11.88
C ASN A 604 1.78 2.77 13.19
N VAL A 605 0.65 2.56 13.86
CA VAL A 605 0.62 1.76 15.09
C VAL A 605 0.54 0.27 14.72
N THR A 606 1.28 -0.56 15.44
CA THR A 606 1.21 -2.02 15.38
C THR A 606 0.77 -2.56 16.73
N THR A 607 -0.06 -3.61 16.74
CA THR A 607 -0.39 -4.35 17.97
C THR A 607 -0.11 -5.83 17.78
N TYR A 608 0.41 -6.46 18.84
CA TYR A 608 0.80 -7.88 18.81
C TYR A 608 0.70 -8.49 20.21
N GLU A 609 0.82 -9.82 20.29
CA GLU A 609 0.85 -10.54 21.59
C GLU A 609 2.10 -11.39 21.67
N THR A 610 2.82 -11.29 22.77
CA THR A 610 3.89 -12.23 23.15
C THR A 610 3.82 -12.52 24.64
N GLY A 611 4.14 -13.76 25.05
CA GLY A 611 4.03 -14.19 26.45
C GLY A 611 2.62 -14.05 27.06
N GLY A 612 1.58 -14.08 26.22
CA GLY A 612 0.17 -13.94 26.67
C GLY A 612 -0.23 -12.50 26.99
N LYS A 613 0.59 -11.50 26.62
CA LYS A 613 0.35 -10.07 26.86
C LYS A 613 0.26 -9.30 25.55
N GLN A 614 -0.78 -8.48 25.40
CA GLN A 614 -0.93 -7.57 24.26
C GLN A 614 -0.06 -6.34 24.40
N TYR A 615 0.60 -5.97 23.33
CA TYR A 615 1.45 -4.78 23.21
C TYR A 615 0.95 -3.87 22.07
N VAL A 616 1.23 -2.58 22.21
CA VAL A 616 1.03 -1.55 21.20
C VAL A 616 2.36 -0.88 20.93
N ALA A 617 2.80 -0.87 19.69
CA ALA A 617 4.10 -0.35 19.28
C ALA A 617 3.94 0.79 18.27
N VAL A 618 4.72 1.86 18.43
CA VAL A 618 4.74 3.00 17.51
C VAL A 618 6.13 3.59 17.40
N LEU A 619 6.54 3.94 16.18
CA LEU A 619 7.74 4.71 15.91
C LEU A 619 7.43 6.21 16.03
N SER A 620 8.27 6.95 16.76
CA SER A 620 8.25 8.41 16.81
C SER A 620 9.52 8.99 16.20
N GLY A 621 9.34 9.77 15.16
CA GLY A 621 10.36 10.46 14.40
C GLY A 621 9.66 11.34 13.41
N VAL A 622 9.57 12.66 13.68
CA VAL A 622 8.89 13.62 12.83
C VAL A 622 9.64 13.85 11.53
N GLY A 623 8.92 14.00 10.45
CA GLY A 623 9.40 14.20 9.08
C GLY A 623 8.24 14.06 8.09
N GLY A 624 8.53 13.55 6.90
CA GLY A 624 7.57 13.55 5.80
C GLY A 624 7.23 14.97 5.37
N TRP A 625 6.20 15.16 4.54
CA TRP A 625 5.82 16.51 4.11
C TRP A 625 5.44 17.42 5.29
N ALA A 626 4.58 16.96 6.19
CA ALA A 626 4.15 17.75 7.34
C ALA A 626 5.30 18.12 8.30
N GLY A 627 6.40 17.37 8.30
CA GLY A 627 7.60 17.62 9.10
C GLY A 627 8.80 18.13 8.32
N ILE A 628 8.67 18.45 7.04
CA ILE A 628 9.80 18.80 6.16
C ILE A 628 10.60 20.00 6.67
N GLY A 629 9.94 20.96 7.30
CA GLY A 629 10.60 22.11 7.93
C GLY A 629 11.66 21.66 8.94
N LEU A 630 11.29 20.80 9.87
CA LEU A 630 12.22 20.23 10.86
C LEU A 630 13.27 19.34 10.20
N ALA A 631 12.86 18.45 9.30
CA ALA A 631 13.74 17.47 8.67
C ALA A 631 14.82 18.12 7.78
N ALA A 632 14.49 19.22 7.07
CA ALA A 632 15.39 19.96 6.19
C ALA A 632 16.00 21.21 6.84
N GLY A 633 15.67 21.54 8.10
CA GLY A 633 16.14 22.73 8.78
C GLY A 633 15.52 24.04 8.24
N LEU A 634 14.31 23.97 7.68
CA LEU A 634 13.53 25.10 7.16
C LEU A 634 12.60 25.63 8.26
N SER A 635 12.41 26.93 8.34
CA SER A 635 11.66 27.55 9.47
C SER A 635 10.58 28.53 9.05
N LYS A 636 10.55 28.95 7.78
CA LYS A 636 9.59 29.92 7.27
C LYS A 636 8.52 29.23 6.42
N SER A 637 7.28 29.66 6.54
CA SER A 637 6.14 29.07 5.84
C SER A 637 6.27 29.04 4.31
N ASN A 638 6.98 30.00 3.72
CA ASN A 638 7.17 30.10 2.29
C ASN A 638 8.42 29.34 1.75
N GLU A 639 9.19 28.68 2.62
CA GLU A 639 10.34 27.89 2.19
C GLU A 639 9.90 26.57 1.53
N GLY A 640 10.77 26.01 0.65
CA GLY A 640 10.48 24.79 -0.11
C GLY A 640 9.29 24.95 -1.05
N LEU A 641 9.18 26.08 -1.78
CA LEU A 641 8.00 26.42 -2.61
C LEU A 641 6.69 26.47 -1.82
N GLY A 642 6.77 26.77 -0.51
CA GLY A 642 5.62 26.78 0.40
C GLY A 642 5.30 25.43 1.06
N ALA A 643 6.11 24.39 0.83
CA ALA A 643 5.89 23.07 1.42
C ALA A 643 5.97 23.05 2.96
N VAL A 644 6.73 23.99 3.58
CA VAL A 644 6.75 24.15 5.04
C VAL A 644 5.40 24.65 5.56
N GLY A 645 4.82 25.65 4.91
CA GLY A 645 3.46 26.13 5.13
C GLY A 645 3.09 26.31 6.60
N ASN A 646 1.91 25.85 6.93
CA ASN A 646 1.34 25.93 8.27
C ASN A 646 2.13 25.17 9.36
N TYR A 647 3.04 24.26 8.96
CA TYR A 647 3.81 23.44 9.90
C TYR A 647 5.08 24.09 10.42
N ALA A 648 5.38 25.34 10.02
CA ALA A 648 6.54 26.10 10.53
C ALA A 648 6.57 26.18 12.07
N SER A 649 5.40 26.24 12.73
CA SER A 649 5.27 26.29 14.19
C SER A 649 5.48 24.93 14.88
N LEU A 650 5.58 23.82 14.16
CA LEU A 650 5.69 22.48 14.72
C LEU A 650 6.95 22.30 15.58
N ALA A 651 8.03 23.03 15.29
CA ALA A 651 9.24 23.07 16.09
C ALA A 651 9.03 23.53 17.54
N ASN A 652 7.92 24.21 17.86
CA ASN A 652 7.57 24.59 19.22
C ASN A 652 6.98 23.44 20.04
N TYR A 653 6.63 22.33 19.41
CA TYR A 653 5.92 21.19 20.01
C TYR A 653 6.72 19.90 20.03
N THR A 654 7.62 19.71 19.07
CA THR A 654 8.38 18.48 18.89
C THR A 654 9.75 18.75 18.27
N GLN A 655 10.58 17.71 18.19
CA GLN A 655 11.91 17.73 17.60
C GLN A 655 12.16 16.45 16.81
N LEU A 656 13.22 16.42 16.01
CA LEU A 656 13.63 15.19 15.31
C LEU A 656 13.86 14.05 16.30
N GLY A 657 13.53 12.83 15.87
CA GLY A 657 13.66 11.62 16.68
C GLY A 657 13.76 10.38 15.83
N GLY A 658 13.83 9.25 16.50
CA GLY A 658 13.88 7.93 15.90
C GLY A 658 13.78 6.87 17.00
N VAL A 659 12.61 6.77 17.64
CA VAL A 659 12.41 5.90 18.80
C VAL A 659 11.16 5.05 18.60
N LEU A 660 11.32 3.74 18.71
CA LEU A 660 10.22 2.82 18.95
C LEU A 660 9.80 2.89 20.41
N SER A 661 8.53 3.13 20.66
CA SER A 661 7.92 3.05 22.00
C SER A 661 6.88 1.94 22.01
N VAL A 662 6.97 1.05 23.00
CA VAL A 662 6.06 -0.11 23.14
C VAL A 662 5.32 -0.02 24.46
N PHE A 663 4.01 -0.17 24.40
CA PHE A 663 3.09 0.00 25.52
C PHE A 663 2.37 -1.31 25.83
N ALA A 664 2.00 -1.49 27.09
CA ALA A 664 1.22 -2.62 27.57
C ALA A 664 0.44 -2.23 28.82
N LEU A 665 -0.54 -3.05 29.20
CA LEU A 665 -1.18 -2.94 30.50
C LEU A 665 -0.17 -3.30 31.61
N PRO A 666 -0.28 -2.74 32.82
CA PRO A 666 0.56 -3.16 33.95
C PRO A 666 0.37 -4.66 34.24
N ASN A 667 1.37 -5.27 34.86
CA ASN A 667 1.20 -6.61 35.40
C ASN A 667 0.21 -6.53 36.57
N ASN A 668 -0.74 -7.46 36.63
CA ASN A 668 -1.67 -7.59 37.77
C ASN A 668 -0.93 -8.03 39.02
#